data_02237d52258466841b04184c8b2bdfad
#
_entry.id   02237d52258466841b04184c8b2bdfad
#
_cell.length_a   1.000
_cell.length_b   1.000
_cell.length_c   1.000
_cell.angle_alpha   90.00
_cell.angle_beta   90.00
_cell.angle_gamma   90.00
#
_symmetry.space_group_name_H-M   'P 1'
#
loop_
_entity.id
_entity.type
_entity.pdbx_description
1 polymer ?
#
loop_
_entity_poly.entity_id
_entity_poly.type
_entity_poly.pdbx_seq_one_letter_code
_entity_poly.pdbx_strand_id
1 'polypeptide(L)'
;MEKTKINDILTYDFYSSLEISNDEKYLAFLKTNADLDENKYNSYLYLFDIEKNKKYKVSDNKNIGIFIFDENDNLIYKEKSDDKFDYFYKKDKSMGVGSLEFKIDKNVSYIKDLKNGYYLIKASDKLSEDERKKQKENSFYKEVTKLPFWFNGTGYINNQKQSLYLFKKEDKSLQKIRNFENESLNAFAINKNANKLALVLGKNDNKVSRLRDDLVILDLENKEEKIIIENEFSYYDLFFNDKDEIIFVASDMRKGGINEDAFIYKTNLTGEYKKISPDDFDKSFGNSIGSDARHEAYRTFFYKNNKFYFVVTEKEESKLYSLDENENIKLEISGCVEDFAIANDNIYYFAMTEDRISHLKEKKNNKILLDNKINSSLGTIEEFFYESNGDKIRGYVLLPVDFDKNKKYPTLLSIHGGPKTEFSNIFHHEHQVFANDGYIIIYTNPHGSSGNGVKYSDIRGKYGTIDYEDLMNFTDFAIKKYPQIDENNMGVYGGSYGGFMTNWIVCHTDRFKAANSQRSISNWTSFYGVSDIGYYFAPDQTGANPWDNLEKMWEQSPIKHAKNVKTPTMFIHSDEDYRCPLEQGLQMYTRIKENGVDTKMYIFHGENHELSRSGKPKARIKRLEKIKEWFDGYLKWKEK
;
A
#
# COMPACT_ATOMS: atom_id res chain seq x y z
N MET A 1 -7.94 -29.89 11.09
CA MET A 1 -8.14 -28.88 9.99
C MET A 1 -7.16 -29.22 8.88
N GLU A 2 -7.53 -28.95 7.63
CA GLU A 2 -6.59 -29.10 6.51
C GLU A 2 -5.47 -28.05 6.58
N LYS A 3 -4.32 -28.38 6.01
CA LYS A 3 -3.18 -27.43 5.88
C LYS A 3 -3.52 -26.32 4.89
N THR A 4 -2.97 -25.12 5.07
CA THR A 4 -3.12 -24.01 4.13
C THR A 4 -2.57 -24.41 2.75
N LYS A 5 -3.38 -24.22 1.71
CA LYS A 5 -3.06 -24.55 0.31
C LYS A 5 -2.94 -23.26 -0.53
N ILE A 6 -2.23 -23.32 -1.63
CA ILE A 6 -2.06 -22.18 -2.57
C ILE A 6 -3.42 -21.59 -2.97
N ASN A 7 -4.42 -22.43 -3.23
CA ASN A 7 -5.74 -22.02 -3.70
C ASN A 7 -6.65 -21.44 -2.60
N ASP A 8 -6.27 -21.52 -1.33
CA ASP A 8 -7.10 -20.98 -0.24
C ASP A 8 -7.29 -19.46 -0.34
N ILE A 9 -6.37 -18.77 -1.01
CA ILE A 9 -6.50 -17.34 -1.31
C ILE A 9 -7.78 -16.98 -2.08
N LEU A 10 -8.38 -17.95 -2.79
CA LEU A 10 -9.65 -17.77 -3.49
C LEU A 10 -10.86 -17.76 -2.54
N THR A 11 -10.68 -18.24 -1.32
CA THR A 11 -11.75 -18.35 -0.32
C THR A 11 -11.78 -17.18 0.65
N TYR A 12 -10.80 -16.30 0.59
CA TYR A 12 -10.68 -15.20 1.55
C TYR A 12 -11.67 -14.08 1.26
N ASP A 13 -12.26 -13.55 2.32
CA ASP A 13 -13.05 -12.35 2.33
C ASP A 13 -12.14 -11.18 2.74
N PHE A 14 -11.95 -10.20 1.86
CA PHE A 14 -11.20 -8.99 2.19
C PHE A 14 -12.18 -7.86 2.51
N TYR A 15 -12.12 -7.30 3.72
CA TYR A 15 -12.98 -6.20 4.14
C TYR A 15 -12.20 -4.89 4.12
N SER A 16 -12.82 -3.81 3.61
CA SER A 16 -12.22 -2.47 3.50
C SER A 16 -13.26 -1.36 3.47
N SER A 17 -12.81 -0.11 3.49
CA SER A 17 -13.65 1.09 3.29
C SER A 17 -14.75 1.22 4.34
N LEU A 18 -14.38 1.27 5.63
CA LEU A 18 -15.33 1.30 6.73
C LEU A 18 -15.93 2.71 6.94
N GLU A 19 -17.25 2.83 6.85
CA GLU A 19 -18.00 4.04 7.12
C GLU A 19 -19.06 3.80 8.20
N ILE A 20 -19.37 4.82 9.00
CA ILE A 20 -20.44 4.77 10.01
C ILE A 20 -21.55 5.76 9.68
N SER A 21 -22.83 5.37 9.86
CA SER A 21 -23.98 6.26 9.73
C SER A 21 -23.95 7.37 10.78
N ASN A 22 -24.63 8.52 10.51
CA ASN A 22 -24.65 9.65 11.46
C ASN A 22 -25.37 9.30 12.77
N ASP A 23 -26.36 8.40 12.72
CA ASP A 23 -27.07 7.88 13.91
C ASP A 23 -26.30 6.76 14.65
N GLU A 24 -25.10 6.41 14.13
CA GLU A 24 -24.18 5.41 14.70
C GLU A 24 -24.74 3.99 14.86
N LYS A 25 -25.80 3.66 14.10
CA LYS A 25 -26.44 2.34 14.16
C LYS A 25 -25.96 1.37 13.09
N TYR A 26 -25.37 1.89 12.01
CA TYR A 26 -24.96 1.09 10.86
C TYR A 26 -23.52 1.36 10.46
N LEU A 27 -22.82 0.28 10.11
CA LEU A 27 -21.52 0.34 9.45
C LEU A 27 -21.69 -0.11 7.99
N ALA A 28 -21.14 0.65 7.05
CA ALA A 28 -21.04 0.25 5.66
C ALA A 28 -19.60 -0.09 5.31
N PHE A 29 -19.38 -1.13 4.50
CA PHE A 29 -18.04 -1.54 4.10
C PHE A 29 -18.06 -2.37 2.81
N LEU A 30 -16.91 -2.49 2.16
CA LEU A 30 -16.70 -3.37 1.04
C LEU A 30 -16.25 -4.76 1.49
N LYS A 31 -16.77 -5.78 0.81
CA LYS A 31 -16.28 -7.15 0.86
C LYS A 31 -15.80 -7.53 -0.52
N THR A 32 -14.52 -7.85 -0.65
CA THR A 32 -13.88 -8.21 -1.91
C THR A 32 -13.53 -9.70 -1.91
N ASN A 33 -13.86 -10.40 -2.99
CA ASN A 33 -13.57 -11.82 -3.18
C ASN A 33 -12.96 -12.09 -4.55
N ALA A 34 -12.16 -13.14 -4.63
CA ALA A 34 -11.65 -13.67 -5.89
C ALA A 34 -12.76 -14.34 -6.72
N ASP A 35 -12.79 -14.07 -8.01
CA ASP A 35 -13.60 -14.77 -9.01
C ASP A 35 -12.64 -15.41 -10.03
N LEU A 36 -12.52 -16.73 -9.96
CA LEU A 36 -11.56 -17.46 -10.79
C LEU A 36 -12.01 -17.54 -12.25
N ASP A 37 -13.30 -17.60 -12.52
CA ASP A 37 -13.84 -17.71 -13.87
C ASP A 37 -13.62 -16.39 -14.64
N GLU A 38 -13.95 -15.28 -14.02
CA GLU A 38 -13.70 -13.93 -14.54
C GLU A 38 -12.23 -13.49 -14.38
N ASN A 39 -11.44 -14.25 -13.62
CA ASN A 39 -10.03 -13.96 -13.27
C ASN A 39 -9.82 -12.54 -12.73
N LYS A 40 -10.68 -12.13 -11.79
CA LYS A 40 -10.63 -10.81 -11.14
C LYS A 40 -11.12 -10.87 -9.70
N TYR A 41 -10.93 -9.78 -8.97
CA TYR A 41 -11.57 -9.57 -7.67
C TYR A 41 -12.85 -8.76 -7.86
N ASN A 42 -13.91 -9.11 -7.14
CA ASN A 42 -15.19 -8.43 -7.15
C ASN A 42 -15.50 -7.86 -5.78
N SER A 43 -15.81 -6.56 -5.70
CA SER A 43 -16.13 -5.84 -4.47
C SER A 43 -17.63 -5.59 -4.36
N TYR A 44 -18.21 -5.97 -3.23
CA TYR A 44 -19.62 -5.83 -2.92
C TYR A 44 -19.82 -4.95 -1.69
N LEU A 45 -20.83 -4.10 -1.71
CA LEU A 45 -21.19 -3.23 -0.59
C LEU A 45 -22.09 -3.97 0.40
N TYR A 46 -21.69 -3.91 1.68
CA TYR A 46 -22.42 -4.47 2.81
C TYR A 46 -22.80 -3.38 3.81
N LEU A 47 -23.92 -3.60 4.48
CA LEU A 47 -24.38 -2.83 5.64
C LEU A 47 -24.40 -3.77 6.85
N PHE A 48 -23.83 -3.33 7.97
CA PHE A 48 -23.86 -4.04 9.24
C PHE A 48 -24.70 -3.27 10.27
N ASP A 49 -25.77 -3.88 10.73
CA ASP A 49 -26.63 -3.37 11.82
C ASP A 49 -25.95 -3.70 13.14
N ILE A 50 -25.48 -2.68 13.85
CA ILE A 50 -24.69 -2.82 15.08
C ILE A 50 -25.54 -3.41 16.21
N GLU A 51 -26.79 -2.96 16.33
CA GLU A 51 -27.71 -3.39 17.39
C GLU A 51 -28.12 -4.86 17.20
N LYS A 52 -28.47 -5.24 15.97
CA LYS A 52 -28.88 -6.62 15.65
C LYS A 52 -27.69 -7.57 15.43
N ASN A 53 -26.48 -7.05 15.37
CA ASN A 53 -25.25 -7.79 15.08
C ASN A 53 -25.39 -8.62 13.79
N LYS A 54 -25.87 -7.99 12.70
CA LYS A 54 -26.19 -8.67 11.44
C LYS A 54 -25.75 -7.87 10.23
N LYS A 55 -25.10 -8.56 9.26
CA LYS A 55 -24.72 -7.94 7.98
C LYS A 55 -25.72 -8.26 6.89
N TYR A 56 -25.89 -7.30 5.97
CA TYR A 56 -26.76 -7.37 4.80
C TYR A 56 -25.99 -6.93 3.58
N LYS A 57 -26.15 -7.62 2.46
CA LYS A 57 -25.63 -7.19 1.18
C LYS A 57 -26.53 -6.06 0.63
N VAL A 58 -25.94 -4.94 0.20
CA VAL A 58 -26.67 -3.75 -0.26
C VAL A 58 -27.14 -3.91 -1.71
N SER A 59 -26.29 -4.46 -2.57
CA SER A 59 -26.55 -4.68 -3.98
C SER A 59 -25.87 -5.96 -4.46
N ASP A 60 -26.42 -6.62 -5.47
CA ASP A 60 -25.80 -7.76 -6.14
C ASP A 60 -24.77 -7.34 -7.20
N ASN A 61 -24.71 -6.05 -7.53
CA ASN A 61 -23.73 -5.53 -8.45
C ASN A 61 -22.32 -5.61 -7.88
N LYS A 62 -21.38 -5.92 -8.77
CA LYS A 62 -19.96 -6.06 -8.52
C LYS A 62 -19.24 -4.73 -8.70
N ASN A 63 -18.08 -4.58 -8.07
CA ASN A 63 -17.17 -3.44 -8.24
C ASN A 63 -17.73 -2.08 -7.76
N ILE A 64 -18.49 -2.11 -6.67
CA ILE A 64 -18.86 -0.89 -5.96
C ILE A 64 -17.62 -0.40 -5.22
N GLY A 65 -17.14 0.80 -5.54
CA GLY A 65 -15.93 1.38 -4.93
C GLY A 65 -16.17 2.74 -4.27
N ILE A 66 -17.35 3.36 -4.49
CA ILE A 66 -17.69 4.69 -3.96
C ILE A 66 -19.04 4.61 -3.28
N PHE A 67 -19.07 4.95 -1.99
CA PHE A 67 -20.30 5.07 -1.20
C PHE A 67 -20.09 6.04 -0.02
N ILE A 68 -21.19 6.65 0.43
CA ILE A 68 -21.24 7.53 1.60
C ILE A 68 -22.60 7.38 2.29
N PHE A 69 -22.70 7.76 3.56
CA PHE A 69 -23.99 8.09 4.18
C PHE A 69 -24.33 9.56 3.94
N ASP A 70 -25.57 9.84 3.50
CA ASP A 70 -26.09 11.21 3.40
C ASP A 70 -26.52 11.75 4.77
N GLU A 71 -26.94 13.02 4.82
CA GLU A 71 -27.40 13.67 6.05
C GLU A 71 -28.58 12.99 6.76
N ASN A 72 -29.37 12.18 6.02
CA ASN A 72 -30.51 11.41 6.51
C ASN A 72 -30.18 9.94 6.77
N ASP A 73 -28.89 9.58 6.78
CA ASP A 73 -28.39 8.22 6.93
C ASP A 73 -28.82 7.26 5.82
N ASN A 74 -29.16 7.76 4.64
CA ASN A 74 -29.31 6.90 3.49
C ASN A 74 -27.93 6.62 2.91
N LEU A 75 -27.75 5.40 2.39
CA LEU A 75 -26.54 5.00 1.72
C LEU A 75 -26.62 5.43 0.24
N ILE A 76 -25.73 6.32 -0.18
CA ILE A 76 -25.55 6.74 -1.56
C ILE A 76 -24.33 6.03 -2.11
N TYR A 77 -24.44 5.32 -3.23
CA TYR A 77 -23.34 4.54 -3.80
C TYR A 77 -23.37 4.53 -5.33
N LYS A 78 -22.16 4.49 -5.90
CA LYS A 78 -21.99 4.35 -7.35
C LYS A 78 -22.09 2.88 -7.72
N GLU A 79 -23.17 2.50 -8.40
CA GLU A 79 -23.45 1.11 -8.74
C GLU A 79 -23.05 0.75 -10.16
N LYS A 80 -23.11 1.72 -11.09
CA LYS A 80 -22.85 1.50 -12.51
C LYS A 80 -22.10 2.67 -13.11
N SER A 81 -21.26 2.39 -14.09
CA SER A 81 -20.61 3.38 -14.96
C SER A 81 -20.70 2.89 -16.40
N ASP A 82 -20.98 3.78 -17.32
CA ASP A 82 -20.90 3.54 -18.74
C ASP A 82 -20.17 4.68 -19.46
N ASP A 83 -20.15 4.67 -20.77
CA ASP A 83 -19.47 5.67 -21.59
C ASP A 83 -20.00 7.10 -21.42
N LYS A 84 -21.22 7.27 -20.92
CA LYS A 84 -21.91 8.56 -20.80
C LYS A 84 -22.04 9.02 -19.36
N PHE A 85 -22.36 8.11 -18.44
CA PHE A 85 -22.72 8.47 -17.08
C PHE A 85 -22.12 7.54 -16.03
N ASP A 86 -21.90 8.08 -14.83
CA ASP A 86 -21.82 7.34 -13.58
C ASP A 86 -23.19 7.42 -12.90
N TYR A 87 -23.71 6.29 -12.44
CA TYR A 87 -25.06 6.16 -11.87
C TYR A 87 -24.96 5.95 -10.35
N PHE A 88 -25.60 6.83 -9.61
CA PHE A 88 -25.66 6.78 -8.16
C PHE A 88 -27.03 6.33 -7.69
N TYR A 89 -27.03 5.33 -6.82
CA TYR A 89 -28.21 4.76 -6.20
C TYR A 89 -28.32 5.17 -4.76
N LYS A 90 -29.56 5.28 -4.27
CA LYS A 90 -29.89 5.56 -2.89
C LYS A 90 -30.59 4.36 -2.27
N LYS A 91 -30.14 3.98 -1.09
CA LYS A 91 -30.79 2.99 -0.26
C LYS A 91 -31.02 3.55 1.12
N ASP A 92 -32.27 3.47 1.57
CA ASP A 92 -32.62 3.74 2.95
C ASP A 92 -32.22 2.58 3.89
N LYS A 93 -32.48 2.71 5.17
CA LYS A 93 -32.15 1.69 6.19
C LYS A 93 -33.04 0.44 6.10
N SER A 94 -34.08 0.43 5.26
CA SER A 94 -34.96 -0.72 5.08
C SER A 94 -34.31 -1.84 4.28
N MET A 95 -34.84 -3.04 4.43
CA MET A 95 -34.45 -4.16 3.57
C MET A 95 -35.13 -3.98 2.19
N GLY A 96 -34.35 -3.85 1.14
CA GLY A 96 -34.86 -3.66 -0.22
C GLY A 96 -33.72 -3.33 -1.19
N VAL A 97 -34.04 -3.18 -2.47
CA VAL A 97 -33.11 -2.77 -3.51
C VAL A 97 -33.02 -1.24 -3.51
N GLY A 98 -31.81 -0.70 -3.69
CA GLY A 98 -31.63 0.73 -3.90
C GLY A 98 -32.30 1.22 -5.19
N SER A 99 -32.71 2.49 -5.21
CA SER A 99 -33.28 3.14 -6.40
C SER A 99 -32.30 4.14 -7.00
N LEU A 100 -32.36 4.33 -8.31
CA LEU A 100 -31.55 5.35 -8.99
C LEU A 100 -31.90 6.73 -8.42
N GLU A 101 -30.90 7.41 -7.86
CA GLU A 101 -31.05 8.75 -7.27
C GLU A 101 -30.67 9.84 -8.27
N PHE A 102 -29.48 9.71 -8.87
CA PHE A 102 -28.98 10.63 -9.88
C PHE A 102 -27.90 9.99 -10.76
N LYS A 103 -27.57 10.70 -11.84
CA LYS A 103 -26.44 10.33 -12.72
C LYS A 103 -25.60 11.56 -13.03
N ILE A 104 -24.31 11.33 -13.28
CA ILE A 104 -23.32 12.38 -13.54
C ILE A 104 -22.58 12.02 -14.84
N ASP A 105 -22.47 12.97 -15.76
CA ASP A 105 -21.77 12.84 -17.05
C ASP A 105 -20.24 12.94 -16.94
N LYS A 106 -19.68 12.49 -15.84
CA LYS A 106 -18.26 12.48 -15.53
C LYS A 106 -17.83 11.13 -14.95
N ASN A 107 -16.51 10.88 -14.92
CA ASN A 107 -15.91 9.78 -14.19
C ASN A 107 -15.66 10.23 -12.74
N VAL A 108 -16.59 9.92 -11.86
CA VAL A 108 -16.53 10.31 -10.44
C VAL A 108 -15.57 9.42 -9.70
N SER A 109 -14.59 10.02 -9.01
CA SER A 109 -13.60 9.35 -8.18
C SER A 109 -13.76 9.63 -6.68
N TYR A 110 -14.52 10.65 -6.29
CA TYR A 110 -14.80 10.99 -4.91
C TYR A 110 -16.12 11.73 -4.79
N ILE A 111 -16.85 11.49 -3.70
CA ILE A 111 -18.08 12.20 -3.31
C ILE A 111 -18.09 12.42 -1.79
N LYS A 112 -18.52 13.59 -1.34
CA LYS A 112 -18.73 13.93 0.07
C LYS A 112 -20.03 14.71 0.22
N ASP A 113 -20.85 14.34 1.19
CA ASP A 113 -22.02 15.10 1.58
C ASP A 113 -21.61 16.32 2.42
N LEU A 114 -21.97 17.52 1.98
CA LEU A 114 -21.69 18.78 2.68
C LEU A 114 -22.79 19.14 3.70
N LYS A 115 -23.88 18.36 3.75
CA LYS A 115 -25.00 18.54 4.69
C LYS A 115 -25.70 19.91 4.59
N ASN A 116 -25.56 20.58 3.43
CA ASN A 116 -26.14 21.89 3.13
C ASN A 116 -26.89 21.89 1.78
N GLY A 117 -27.36 20.71 1.34
CA GLY A 117 -28.03 20.53 0.04
C GLY A 117 -27.06 20.26 -1.14
N TYR A 118 -25.75 20.12 -0.88
CA TYR A 118 -24.74 19.87 -1.92
C TYR A 118 -23.90 18.63 -1.63
N TYR A 119 -23.41 18.00 -2.71
CA TYR A 119 -22.25 17.10 -2.66
C TYR A 119 -21.03 17.80 -3.25
N LEU A 120 -19.86 17.63 -2.61
CA LEU A 120 -18.55 17.90 -3.22
C LEU A 120 -18.10 16.67 -4.00
N ILE A 121 -17.77 16.87 -5.27
CA ILE A 121 -17.41 15.78 -6.18
C ILE A 121 -16.06 16.07 -6.82
N LYS A 122 -15.17 15.05 -6.82
CA LYS A 122 -13.96 15.03 -7.65
C LYS A 122 -14.22 14.10 -8.83
N ALA A 123 -13.99 14.59 -10.04
CA ALA A 123 -14.27 13.82 -11.25
C ALA A 123 -13.36 14.24 -12.40
N SER A 124 -13.22 13.38 -13.40
CA SER A 124 -12.64 13.69 -14.71
C SER A 124 -13.71 13.63 -15.79
N ASP A 125 -13.46 14.32 -16.91
CA ASP A 125 -14.37 14.28 -18.04
C ASP A 125 -14.41 12.87 -18.66
N LYS A 126 -15.57 12.41 -19.08
CA LYS A 126 -15.70 11.22 -19.94
C LYS A 126 -15.26 11.60 -21.35
N LEU A 127 -14.56 10.69 -22.00
CA LEU A 127 -14.16 10.89 -23.39
C LEU A 127 -15.39 10.98 -24.30
N SER A 128 -15.43 11.97 -25.16
CA SER A 128 -16.41 12.06 -26.24
C SER A 128 -16.26 10.88 -27.21
N GLU A 129 -17.25 10.64 -28.04
CA GLU A 129 -17.22 9.58 -29.06
C GLU A 129 -16.05 9.78 -30.04
N ASP A 130 -15.81 11.02 -30.45
CA ASP A 130 -14.70 11.39 -31.35
C ASP A 130 -13.34 11.18 -30.68
N GLU A 131 -13.19 11.54 -29.38
CA GLU A 131 -11.95 11.31 -28.64
C GLU A 131 -11.67 9.81 -28.47
N ARG A 132 -12.69 9.01 -28.17
CA ARG A 132 -12.55 7.54 -28.11
C ARG A 132 -12.14 6.96 -29.45
N LYS A 133 -12.75 7.43 -30.55
CA LYS A 133 -12.40 7.03 -31.90
C LYS A 133 -10.94 7.38 -32.22
N LYS A 134 -10.52 8.62 -31.97
CA LYS A 134 -9.13 9.07 -32.14
C LYS A 134 -8.17 8.25 -31.26
N GLN A 135 -8.52 7.99 -30.01
CA GLN A 135 -7.69 7.18 -29.12
C GLN A 135 -7.50 5.76 -29.66
N LYS A 136 -8.56 5.16 -30.23
CA LYS A 136 -8.50 3.84 -30.86
C LYS A 136 -7.66 3.87 -32.16
N GLU A 137 -7.88 4.86 -33.02
CA GLU A 137 -7.13 5.07 -34.25
C GLU A 137 -5.64 5.30 -33.99
N ASN A 138 -5.30 6.02 -32.92
CA ASN A 138 -3.93 6.35 -32.53
C ASN A 138 -3.34 5.38 -31.48
N SER A 139 -3.96 4.22 -31.27
CA SER A 139 -3.53 3.26 -30.23
C SER A 139 -2.14 2.66 -30.46
N PHE A 140 -1.56 2.83 -31.67
CA PHE A 140 -0.27 2.28 -32.08
C PHE A 140 0.94 3.12 -31.64
N TYR A 141 0.74 4.31 -31.03
CA TYR A 141 1.82 5.13 -30.46
C TYR A 141 1.38 5.84 -29.18
N LYS A 142 2.36 6.32 -28.40
CA LYS A 142 2.17 7.20 -27.26
C LYS A 142 3.11 8.39 -27.37
N GLU A 143 2.59 9.60 -27.18
CA GLU A 143 3.38 10.80 -27.04
C GLU A 143 3.74 10.99 -25.57
N VAL A 144 5.03 11.17 -25.29
CA VAL A 144 5.57 11.39 -23.95
C VAL A 144 6.19 12.77 -23.87
N THR A 145 5.69 13.63 -22.98
CA THR A 145 6.11 15.04 -22.88
C THR A 145 6.47 15.50 -21.48
N LYS A 146 6.33 14.63 -20.46
CA LYS A 146 6.60 14.96 -19.05
C LYS A 146 7.07 13.75 -18.24
N LEU A 147 7.64 14.01 -17.07
CA LEU A 147 7.97 13.02 -16.05
C LEU A 147 7.04 13.14 -14.83
N PRO A 148 6.59 11.99 -14.27
CA PRO A 148 6.71 10.67 -14.84
C PRO A 148 5.87 10.52 -16.12
N PHE A 149 6.26 9.62 -17.02
CA PHE A 149 5.52 9.36 -18.28
C PHE A 149 4.54 8.19 -18.17
N TRP A 150 4.73 7.34 -17.21
CA TRP A 150 3.82 6.26 -16.81
C TRP A 150 3.70 6.17 -15.30
N PHE A 151 2.76 5.36 -14.82
CA PHE A 151 2.61 5.09 -13.39
C PHE A 151 2.20 3.64 -13.17
N ASN A 152 2.77 2.99 -12.14
CA ASN A 152 2.43 1.61 -11.83
C ASN A 152 0.93 1.45 -11.56
N GLY A 153 0.30 0.43 -12.15
CA GLY A 153 -1.13 0.19 -12.07
C GLY A 153 -2.01 1.09 -12.97
N THR A 154 -1.44 2.15 -13.56
CA THR A 154 -2.18 3.08 -14.44
C THR A 154 -1.71 2.99 -15.89
N GLY A 155 -0.45 2.63 -16.12
CA GLY A 155 0.18 2.66 -17.43
C GLY A 155 0.62 4.08 -17.82
N TYR A 156 0.70 4.36 -19.12
CA TYR A 156 1.06 5.69 -19.61
C TYR A 156 0.07 6.75 -19.11
N ILE A 157 0.61 7.84 -18.55
CA ILE A 157 -0.20 8.92 -17.99
C ILE A 157 -0.98 9.61 -19.11
N ASN A 158 -2.30 9.48 -19.05
CA ASN A 158 -3.21 10.24 -19.90
C ASN A 158 -3.41 11.63 -19.28
N ASN A 159 -3.53 12.65 -20.14
CA ASN A 159 -3.85 14.01 -19.72
C ASN A 159 -5.34 14.15 -19.29
N GLN A 160 -5.89 13.18 -18.57
CA GLN A 160 -7.25 13.30 -18.02
C GLN A 160 -7.25 14.38 -16.95
N LYS A 161 -7.94 15.45 -17.27
CA LYS A 161 -8.08 16.62 -16.40
C LYS A 161 -9.05 16.28 -15.27
N GLN A 162 -8.57 16.32 -14.04
CA GLN A 162 -9.43 16.24 -12.86
C GLN A 162 -10.04 17.61 -12.57
N SER A 163 -11.23 17.62 -12.00
CA SER A 163 -11.92 18.84 -11.57
C SER A 163 -12.69 18.58 -10.29
N LEU A 164 -12.91 19.64 -9.51
CA LEU A 164 -13.84 19.66 -8.39
C LEU A 164 -15.16 20.30 -8.83
N TYR A 165 -16.25 19.75 -8.32
CA TYR A 165 -17.62 20.19 -8.61
C TYR A 165 -18.44 20.28 -7.33
N LEU A 166 -19.42 21.20 -7.31
CA LEU A 166 -20.58 21.15 -6.44
C LEU A 166 -21.76 20.57 -7.20
N PHE A 167 -22.37 19.52 -6.64
CA PHE A 167 -23.60 18.94 -7.14
C PHE A 167 -24.75 19.33 -6.22
N LYS A 168 -25.73 20.09 -6.75
CA LYS A 168 -26.91 20.51 -6.02
C LYS A 168 -27.93 19.37 -5.99
N LYS A 169 -28.32 18.93 -4.77
CA LYS A 169 -29.20 17.77 -4.60
C LYS A 169 -30.62 18.03 -5.12
N GLU A 170 -31.12 19.28 -5.01
CA GLU A 170 -32.49 19.67 -5.34
C GLU A 170 -32.78 19.53 -6.82
N ASP A 171 -32.01 20.15 -7.68
CA ASP A 171 -32.21 20.19 -9.13
C ASP A 171 -31.25 19.30 -9.93
N LYS A 172 -30.37 18.57 -9.22
CA LYS A 172 -29.36 17.65 -9.78
C LYS A 172 -28.38 18.33 -10.73
N SER A 173 -28.14 19.62 -10.56
CA SER A 173 -27.20 20.40 -11.36
C SER A 173 -25.76 20.20 -10.84
N LEU A 174 -24.81 20.20 -11.79
CA LEU A 174 -23.38 20.04 -11.52
C LEU A 174 -22.64 21.31 -11.89
N GLN A 175 -22.11 22.02 -10.90
CA GLN A 175 -21.32 23.23 -11.07
C GLN A 175 -19.83 22.94 -10.91
N LYS A 176 -19.02 23.22 -11.96
CA LYS A 176 -17.56 23.13 -11.84
C LYS A 176 -17.02 24.25 -10.95
N ILE A 177 -16.22 23.87 -9.95
CA ILE A 177 -15.53 24.79 -9.05
C ILE A 177 -14.16 25.14 -9.63
N ARG A 178 -13.33 24.11 -9.87
CA ARG A 178 -11.95 24.25 -10.32
C ARG A 178 -11.52 23.06 -11.17
N ASN A 179 -10.70 23.34 -12.16
CA ASN A 179 -10.05 22.31 -12.96
C ASN A 179 -8.52 22.30 -12.68
N PHE A 180 -7.85 21.16 -12.86
CA PHE A 180 -6.45 20.94 -12.59
C PHE A 180 -5.71 20.54 -13.88
N GLU A 181 -5.49 21.49 -14.81
CA GLU A 181 -4.93 21.17 -16.14
C GLU A 181 -3.41 20.91 -16.12
N ASN A 182 -2.67 21.67 -15.32
CA ASN A 182 -1.22 21.62 -15.26
C ASN A 182 -0.69 21.29 -13.85
N GLU A 183 -1.58 20.89 -12.98
CA GLU A 183 -1.33 20.59 -11.57
C GLU A 183 -1.96 19.26 -11.22
N SER A 184 -1.48 18.60 -10.18
CA SER A 184 -2.14 17.45 -9.56
C SER A 184 -2.82 17.88 -8.25
N LEU A 185 -4.06 17.47 -8.05
CA LEU A 185 -4.74 17.60 -6.76
C LEU A 185 -4.39 16.39 -5.89
N ASN A 186 -3.43 16.56 -4.98
CA ASN A 186 -2.90 15.47 -4.16
C ASN A 186 -3.75 15.22 -2.92
N ALA A 187 -4.22 16.30 -2.25
CA ALA A 187 -5.17 16.23 -1.15
C ALA A 187 -6.05 17.48 -1.13
N PHE A 188 -7.19 17.42 -0.46
CA PHE A 188 -8.08 18.56 -0.26
C PHE A 188 -9.00 18.39 0.93
N ALA A 189 -9.37 19.49 1.54
CA ALA A 189 -10.38 19.56 2.59
C ALA A 189 -11.33 20.73 2.36
N ILE A 190 -12.57 20.58 2.85
CA ILE A 190 -13.55 21.65 2.88
C ILE A 190 -13.87 21.98 4.34
N ASN A 191 -14.00 23.26 4.67
CA ASN A 191 -14.33 23.70 6.03
C ASN A 191 -15.79 23.39 6.38
N LYS A 192 -16.14 23.53 7.66
CA LYS A 192 -17.48 23.20 8.19
C LYS A 192 -18.61 24.00 7.56
N ASN A 193 -18.34 25.26 7.21
CA ASN A 193 -19.31 26.15 6.55
C ASN A 193 -19.44 25.89 5.06
N ALA A 194 -18.66 24.98 4.50
CA ALA A 194 -18.62 24.64 3.08
C ALA A 194 -18.39 25.84 2.15
N ASN A 195 -17.64 26.85 2.61
CA ASN A 195 -17.30 28.04 1.84
C ASN A 195 -15.81 28.19 1.55
N LYS A 196 -14.94 27.35 2.13
CA LYS A 196 -13.49 27.35 1.87
C LYS A 196 -12.97 25.96 1.58
N LEU A 197 -12.13 25.82 0.55
CA LEU A 197 -11.36 24.64 0.25
C LEU A 197 -9.88 24.88 0.51
N ALA A 198 -9.24 23.95 1.20
CA ALA A 198 -7.80 23.84 1.23
C ALA A 198 -7.39 22.76 0.21
N LEU A 199 -6.46 23.10 -0.67
CA LEU A 199 -6.01 22.28 -1.78
C LEU A 199 -4.51 22.07 -1.70
N VAL A 200 -4.06 20.83 -1.74
CA VAL A 200 -2.63 20.48 -1.91
C VAL A 200 -2.39 20.24 -3.39
N LEU A 201 -1.60 21.11 -3.99
CA LEU A 201 -1.37 21.15 -5.42
C LEU A 201 0.08 20.80 -5.76
N GLY A 202 0.24 19.66 -6.44
CA GLY A 202 1.51 19.26 -7.04
C GLY A 202 1.72 20.01 -8.35
N LYS A 203 2.87 20.68 -8.49
CA LYS A 203 3.27 21.41 -9.69
C LYS A 203 4.39 20.69 -10.43
N ASN A 204 4.55 21.03 -11.71
CA ASN A 204 5.61 20.53 -12.56
C ASN A 204 6.61 21.65 -12.86
N ASP A 205 7.89 21.43 -12.55
CA ASP A 205 8.99 22.27 -12.99
C ASP A 205 9.54 21.75 -14.31
N ASN A 206 9.48 22.55 -15.36
CA ASN A 206 9.94 22.13 -16.68
C ASN A 206 9.43 20.76 -17.10
N LYS A 207 8.13 20.46 -16.80
CA LYS A 207 7.47 19.18 -17.05
C LYS A 207 7.96 18.00 -16.20
N VAL A 208 8.66 18.26 -15.10
CA VAL A 208 9.04 17.28 -14.08
C VAL A 208 8.23 17.55 -12.81
N SER A 209 7.57 16.52 -12.28
CA SER A 209 6.78 16.67 -11.05
C SER A 209 7.67 16.96 -9.86
N ARG A 210 7.30 17.98 -9.07
CA ARG A 210 7.94 18.30 -7.78
C ARG A 210 7.57 17.25 -6.73
N LEU A 211 8.41 17.12 -5.69
CA LEU A 211 8.13 16.29 -4.52
C LEU A 211 7.45 17.05 -3.39
N ARG A 212 7.49 18.36 -3.43
CA ARG A 212 6.83 19.25 -2.46
C ARG A 212 5.74 20.03 -3.17
N ASP A 213 4.65 20.22 -2.46
CA ASP A 213 3.41 20.77 -2.98
C ASP A 213 3.15 22.18 -2.42
N ASP A 214 2.23 22.88 -3.07
CA ASP A 214 1.69 24.14 -2.57
C ASP A 214 0.39 23.87 -1.80
N LEU A 215 0.21 24.54 -0.66
CA LEU A 215 -1.07 24.60 0.04
C LEU A 215 -1.81 25.88 -0.35
N VAL A 216 -2.97 25.72 -0.95
CA VAL A 216 -3.79 26.80 -1.53
C VAL A 216 -5.15 26.85 -0.83
N ILE A 217 -5.61 28.04 -0.51
CA ILE A 217 -6.99 28.29 -0.08
C ILE A 217 -7.79 28.82 -1.25
N LEU A 218 -8.91 28.17 -1.54
CA LEU A 218 -9.93 28.63 -2.49
C LEU A 218 -11.19 29.02 -1.71
N ASP A 219 -11.55 30.29 -1.79
CA ASP A 219 -12.82 30.79 -1.29
C ASP A 219 -13.92 30.52 -2.32
N LEU A 220 -14.99 29.83 -1.93
CA LEU A 220 -16.05 29.40 -2.83
C LEU A 220 -17.09 30.51 -3.14
N GLU A 221 -17.12 31.57 -2.34
CA GLU A 221 -18.05 32.69 -2.52
C GLU A 221 -17.54 33.69 -3.58
N ASN A 222 -16.31 34.15 -3.41
CA ASN A 222 -15.68 35.13 -4.31
C ASN A 222 -14.79 34.48 -5.39
N LYS A 223 -14.48 33.16 -5.27
CA LYS A 223 -13.62 32.38 -6.15
C LYS A 223 -12.14 32.84 -6.16
N GLU A 224 -11.71 33.50 -5.10
CA GLU A 224 -10.31 33.88 -4.94
C GLU A 224 -9.45 32.69 -4.47
N GLU A 225 -8.28 32.55 -5.07
CA GLU A 225 -7.27 31.58 -4.69
C GLU A 225 -6.07 32.28 -4.06
N LYS A 226 -5.58 31.72 -2.95
CA LYS A 226 -4.37 32.22 -2.28
C LYS A 226 -3.46 31.05 -1.93
N ILE A 227 -2.21 31.07 -2.44
CA ILE A 227 -1.16 30.15 -1.96
C ILE A 227 -0.77 30.64 -0.56
N ILE A 228 -0.92 29.77 0.44
CA ILE A 228 -0.56 30.08 1.84
C ILE A 228 0.74 29.44 2.28
N ILE A 229 1.14 28.30 1.69
CA ILE A 229 2.45 27.66 1.88
C ILE A 229 2.91 27.19 0.50
N GLU A 230 4.09 27.65 0.05
CA GLU A 230 4.61 27.35 -1.29
C GLU A 230 5.80 26.42 -1.23
N ASN A 231 5.73 25.24 -1.93
CA ASN A 231 6.84 24.31 -2.14
C ASN A 231 7.64 23.94 -0.87
N GLU A 232 6.95 23.84 0.27
CA GLU A 232 7.61 23.59 1.57
C GLU A 232 7.54 22.12 1.97
N PHE A 233 6.40 21.47 1.74
CA PHE A 233 6.12 20.15 2.27
C PHE A 233 5.63 19.17 1.20
N SER A 234 5.95 17.89 1.40
CA SER A 234 5.21 16.77 0.85
C SER A 234 4.10 16.40 1.83
N TYR A 235 2.85 16.54 1.41
CA TYR A 235 1.68 16.34 2.27
C TYR A 235 1.15 14.91 2.17
N TYR A 236 0.78 14.34 3.31
CA TYR A 236 0.05 13.07 3.36
C TYR A 236 -1.46 13.29 3.32
N ASP A 237 -1.97 14.23 4.13
CA ASP A 237 -3.38 14.63 4.16
C ASP A 237 -3.57 15.94 4.96
N LEU A 238 -4.79 16.52 4.89
CA LEU A 238 -5.15 17.74 5.62
C LEU A 238 -6.63 17.78 5.98
N PHE A 239 -6.97 18.57 7.04
CA PHE A 239 -8.33 18.73 7.55
C PHE A 239 -8.53 20.13 8.10
N PHE A 240 -9.74 20.67 7.97
CA PHE A 240 -10.14 21.83 8.76
C PHE A 240 -10.62 21.40 10.14
N ASN A 241 -10.22 22.13 11.18
CA ASN A 241 -10.84 22.05 12.49
C ASN A 241 -12.05 23.01 12.59
N ASP A 242 -12.76 22.98 13.73
CA ASP A 242 -13.96 23.82 13.95
C ASP A 242 -13.65 25.33 14.06
N LYS A 243 -12.37 25.73 14.10
CA LYS A 243 -11.89 27.12 14.14
C LYS A 243 -11.39 27.63 12.79
N ASP A 244 -11.65 26.90 11.70
CA ASP A 244 -11.12 27.15 10.35
C ASP A 244 -9.58 27.14 10.27
N GLU A 245 -8.88 26.51 11.22
CA GLU A 245 -7.47 26.20 11.10
C GLU A 245 -7.29 24.88 10.36
N ILE A 246 -6.18 24.71 9.64
CA ILE A 246 -5.86 23.51 8.89
C ILE A 246 -4.86 22.67 9.68
N ILE A 247 -5.23 21.43 10.01
CA ILE A 247 -4.33 20.41 10.54
C ILE A 247 -3.85 19.58 9.35
N PHE A 248 -2.54 19.38 9.21
CA PHE A 248 -1.98 18.59 8.13
C PHE A 248 -0.82 17.72 8.59
N VAL A 249 -0.62 16.61 7.89
CA VAL A 249 0.51 15.70 8.09
C VAL A 249 1.44 15.83 6.90
N ALA A 250 2.71 16.15 7.15
CA ALA A 250 3.66 16.42 6.08
C ALA A 250 5.12 16.23 6.51
N SER A 251 6.00 16.04 5.53
CA SER A 251 7.45 16.06 5.68
C SER A 251 8.05 17.16 4.81
N ASP A 252 9.04 17.88 5.32
CA ASP A 252 9.81 18.84 4.52
C ASP A 252 10.95 18.17 3.74
N MET A 253 11.19 16.87 3.96
CA MET A 253 12.21 16.05 3.28
C MET A 253 13.65 16.58 3.36
N ARG A 254 13.96 17.50 4.31
CA ARG A 254 15.27 18.16 4.34
C ARG A 254 16.38 17.33 4.97
N LYS A 255 16.03 16.45 5.91
CA LYS A 255 17.00 15.62 6.64
C LYS A 255 17.09 14.22 6.09
N GLY A 256 15.96 13.54 6.00
CA GLY A 256 15.82 12.13 5.61
C GLY A 256 15.41 11.92 4.15
N GLY A 257 15.27 12.97 3.32
CA GLY A 257 14.74 12.86 1.97
C GLY A 257 13.35 12.19 1.97
N ILE A 258 13.10 11.29 1.03
CA ILE A 258 11.83 10.55 0.99
C ILE A 258 11.67 9.52 2.12
N ASN A 259 12.74 9.23 2.89
CA ASN A 259 12.70 8.35 4.07
C ASN A 259 12.37 9.10 5.36
N GLU A 260 12.27 10.45 5.31
CA GLU A 260 11.91 11.24 6.47
C GLU A 260 10.49 10.95 6.93
N ASP A 261 10.32 10.72 8.24
CA ASP A 261 8.99 10.59 8.81
C ASP A 261 8.30 11.96 8.87
N ALA A 262 6.99 11.95 8.64
CA ALA A 262 6.19 13.18 8.67
C ALA A 262 5.88 13.61 10.11
N PHE A 263 5.48 14.87 10.25
CA PHE A 263 4.98 15.44 11.50
C PHE A 263 3.58 16.03 11.30
N ILE A 264 2.89 16.29 12.40
CA ILE A 264 1.60 16.97 12.40
C ILE A 264 1.83 18.46 12.59
N TYR A 265 1.27 19.24 11.69
CA TYR A 265 1.31 20.68 11.70
C TYR A 265 -0.08 21.28 11.78
N LYS A 266 -0.14 22.52 12.22
CA LYS A 266 -1.34 23.34 12.18
C LYS A 266 -1.02 24.68 11.56
N THR A 267 -1.88 25.19 10.66
CA THR A 267 -1.75 26.51 10.06
C THR A 267 -3.07 27.27 10.06
N ASN A 268 -2.98 28.58 10.12
CA ASN A 268 -4.11 29.46 9.85
C ASN A 268 -4.27 29.74 8.35
N LEU A 269 -5.28 30.52 7.97
CA LEU A 269 -5.53 30.86 6.55
C LEU A 269 -4.54 31.89 5.98
N THR A 270 -3.60 32.40 6.77
CA THR A 270 -2.53 33.29 6.29
C THR A 270 -1.26 32.56 5.92
N GLY A 271 -1.10 31.30 6.35
CA GLY A 271 0.05 30.46 6.09
C GLY A 271 1.07 30.41 7.23
N GLU A 272 0.79 31.06 8.36
CA GLU A 272 1.58 30.87 9.57
C GLU A 272 1.33 29.46 10.12
N TYR A 273 2.36 28.64 10.18
CA TYR A 273 2.23 27.27 10.64
C TYR A 273 3.15 26.95 11.81
N LYS A 274 2.71 25.97 12.62
CA LYS A 274 3.53 25.38 13.68
C LYS A 274 3.43 23.87 13.68
N LYS A 275 4.51 23.21 14.05
CA LYS A 275 4.49 21.79 14.36
C LYS A 275 3.78 21.58 15.70
N ILE A 276 2.81 20.66 15.74
CA ILE A 276 2.01 20.34 16.92
C ILE A 276 2.24 18.91 17.44
N SER A 277 2.89 18.05 16.65
CA SER A 277 3.43 16.80 17.17
C SER A 277 4.76 17.04 17.91
N PRO A 278 5.05 16.28 18.99
CA PRO A 278 6.35 16.34 19.69
C PRO A 278 7.53 16.02 18.74
N ASP A 279 8.71 16.51 19.06
CA ASP A 279 9.92 16.24 18.28
C ASP A 279 10.34 14.79 18.30
N ASP A 280 10.03 14.09 19.38
CA ASP A 280 10.27 12.66 19.59
C ASP A 280 9.15 11.76 19.05
N PHE A 281 8.14 12.33 18.41
CA PHE A 281 7.12 11.57 17.71
C PHE A 281 7.66 11.08 16.35
N ASP A 282 8.71 10.25 16.41
CA ASP A 282 9.42 9.68 15.26
C ASP A 282 8.76 8.36 14.85
N LYS A 283 7.58 8.44 14.20
CA LYS A 283 6.75 7.31 13.79
C LYS A 283 6.31 7.45 12.35
N SER A 284 6.28 6.32 11.64
CA SER A 284 5.86 6.30 10.24
C SER A 284 4.34 6.35 10.11
N PHE A 285 3.79 7.44 9.56
CA PHE A 285 2.36 7.54 9.31
C PHE A 285 1.89 6.53 8.26
N GLY A 286 0.71 5.95 8.52
CA GLY A 286 0.10 4.91 7.71
C GLY A 286 0.38 3.50 8.21
N ASN A 287 -0.21 2.52 7.53
CA ASN A 287 0.02 1.10 7.78
C ASN A 287 1.02 0.57 6.75
N SER A 288 2.28 0.39 7.13
CA SER A 288 3.34 -0.18 6.30
C SER A 288 3.63 -1.66 6.59
N ILE A 289 2.81 -2.33 7.39
CA ILE A 289 2.93 -3.76 7.66
C ILE A 289 2.58 -4.56 6.40
N GLY A 290 3.51 -5.37 5.91
CA GLY A 290 3.35 -6.19 4.72
C GLY A 290 2.47 -7.43 4.96
N SER A 291 1.53 -7.68 4.06
CA SER A 291 0.78 -8.95 3.93
C SER A 291 0.32 -9.14 2.50
N ASP A 292 0.31 -10.38 2.03
CA ASP A 292 -0.28 -10.76 0.75
C ASP A 292 -1.77 -11.15 0.88
N ALA A 293 -2.30 -11.15 2.09
CA ALA A 293 -3.71 -11.40 2.41
C ALA A 293 -4.48 -10.10 2.70
N ARG A 294 -4.12 -9.02 2.01
CA ARG A 294 -4.77 -7.71 2.05
C ARG A 294 -5.16 -7.30 0.64
N HIS A 295 -6.30 -6.64 0.50
CA HIS A 295 -6.79 -6.12 -0.77
C HIS A 295 -7.35 -4.71 -0.55
N GLU A 296 -6.92 -3.75 -1.39
CA GLU A 296 -7.28 -2.33 -1.36
C GLU A 296 -6.58 -1.46 -0.29
N ALA A 297 -6.78 -0.14 -0.42
CA ALA A 297 -6.26 0.86 0.50
C ALA A 297 -7.23 1.13 1.64
N TYR A 298 -6.71 1.62 2.75
CA TYR A 298 -7.45 1.85 3.98
C TYR A 298 -7.30 3.29 4.44
N ARG A 299 -8.23 3.73 5.31
CA ARG A 299 -8.19 5.06 5.90
C ARG A 299 -7.01 5.19 6.86
N THR A 300 -6.16 6.17 6.59
CA THR A 300 -5.03 6.50 7.47
C THR A 300 -5.38 7.64 8.42
N PHE A 301 -6.17 8.61 7.97
CA PHE A 301 -6.45 9.85 8.66
C PHE A 301 -7.95 10.14 8.72
N PHE A 302 -8.39 10.71 9.85
CA PHE A 302 -9.78 11.13 10.01
C PHE A 302 -9.90 12.25 11.06
N TYR A 303 -10.75 13.25 10.81
CA TYR A 303 -11.07 14.29 11.78
C TYR A 303 -12.55 14.23 12.14
N LYS A 304 -12.84 14.10 13.43
CA LYS A 304 -14.21 14.11 13.97
C LYS A 304 -14.19 14.56 15.44
N ASN A 305 -15.21 15.32 15.86
CA ASN A 305 -15.43 15.73 17.24
C ASN A 305 -14.19 16.41 17.86
N ASN A 306 -13.58 17.35 17.11
CA ASN A 306 -12.39 18.10 17.50
C ASN A 306 -11.17 17.21 17.83
N LYS A 307 -11.12 16.01 17.28
CA LYS A 307 -9.97 15.12 17.36
C LYS A 307 -9.53 14.69 16.00
N PHE A 308 -8.22 14.68 15.83
CA PHE A 308 -7.56 14.11 14.65
C PHE A 308 -7.12 12.68 14.97
N TYR A 309 -7.62 11.71 14.23
CA TYR A 309 -7.28 10.29 14.34
C TYR A 309 -6.36 9.89 13.22
N PHE A 310 -5.33 9.10 13.53
CA PHE A 310 -4.34 8.69 12.53
C PHE A 310 -3.71 7.34 12.87
N VAL A 311 -3.42 6.56 11.82
CA VAL A 311 -2.69 5.30 11.93
C VAL A 311 -1.20 5.58 11.75
N VAL A 312 -0.39 4.93 12.57
CA VAL A 312 1.07 4.91 12.42
C VAL A 312 1.61 3.50 12.51
N THR A 313 2.65 3.22 11.76
CA THR A 313 3.48 2.03 11.94
C THR A 313 4.51 2.32 13.02
N GLU A 314 4.51 1.51 14.07
CA GLU A 314 5.42 1.61 15.20
C GLU A 314 5.72 0.24 15.77
N LYS A 315 6.99 -0.18 15.74
CA LYS A 315 7.46 -1.45 16.33
C LYS A 315 6.61 -2.65 15.89
N GLU A 316 6.54 -2.85 14.59
CA GLU A 316 5.86 -3.97 13.91
C GLU A 316 4.34 -4.04 14.15
N GLU A 317 3.72 -2.93 14.54
CA GLU A 317 2.26 -2.77 14.65
C GLU A 317 1.79 -1.55 13.87
N SER A 318 0.57 -1.59 13.32
CA SER A 318 -0.13 -0.40 12.84
C SER A 318 -1.15 0.05 13.88
N LYS A 319 -0.79 1.10 14.63
CA LYS A 319 -1.54 1.58 15.79
C LYS A 319 -2.40 2.79 15.43
N LEU A 320 -3.59 2.87 16.02
CA LEU A 320 -4.43 4.06 15.93
C LEU A 320 -4.18 5.01 17.09
N TYR A 321 -3.88 6.25 16.77
CA TYR A 321 -3.72 7.37 17.71
C TYR A 321 -4.77 8.44 17.48
N SER A 322 -4.95 9.30 18.48
CA SER A 322 -5.70 10.55 18.36
C SER A 322 -4.90 11.73 18.90
N LEU A 323 -5.10 12.91 18.31
CA LEU A 323 -4.62 14.20 18.76
C LEU A 323 -5.82 15.06 19.11
N ASP A 324 -5.89 15.59 20.33
CA ASP A 324 -6.97 16.47 20.79
C ASP A 324 -6.67 17.97 20.53
N GLU A 325 -7.63 18.85 20.87
CA GLU A 325 -7.48 20.30 20.71
C GLU A 325 -6.36 20.92 21.57
N ASN A 326 -5.97 20.25 22.64
CA ASN A 326 -4.87 20.66 23.53
C ASN A 326 -3.51 20.10 23.07
N GLU A 327 -3.45 19.53 21.86
CA GLU A 327 -2.26 18.96 21.26
C GLU A 327 -1.74 17.70 22.01
N ASN A 328 -2.59 17.02 22.79
CA ASN A 328 -2.24 15.77 23.45
C ASN A 328 -2.43 14.58 22.49
N ILE A 329 -1.39 13.79 22.32
CA ILE A 329 -1.43 12.54 21.53
C ILE A 329 -1.75 11.38 22.47
N LYS A 330 -2.74 10.56 22.08
CA LYS A 330 -3.18 9.40 22.83
C LYS A 330 -3.23 8.16 21.95
N LEU A 331 -2.65 7.05 22.43
CA LEU A 331 -2.84 5.75 21.82
C LEU A 331 -4.29 5.27 22.05
N GLU A 332 -5.01 5.00 20.97
CA GLU A 332 -6.39 4.54 21.00
C GLU A 332 -6.49 3.02 20.85
N ILE A 333 -5.72 2.42 19.92
CA ILE A 333 -5.73 0.98 19.62
C ILE A 333 -4.30 0.51 19.29
N SER A 334 -3.87 -0.56 19.96
CA SER A 334 -2.66 -1.33 19.61
C SER A 334 -3.00 -2.52 18.71
N GLY A 335 -2.00 -3.06 18.02
CA GLY A 335 -2.11 -4.18 17.09
C GLY A 335 -2.11 -3.70 15.64
N CYS A 336 -2.51 -4.56 14.71
CA CYS A 336 -2.52 -4.21 13.29
C CYS A 336 -3.89 -3.71 12.84
N VAL A 337 -4.11 -2.40 12.99
CA VAL A 337 -5.31 -1.69 12.52
C VAL A 337 -5.22 -1.52 11.01
N GLU A 338 -6.26 -1.92 10.29
CA GLU A 338 -6.36 -1.80 8.84
C GLU A 338 -7.18 -0.58 8.42
N ASP A 339 -8.36 -0.42 8.99
CA ASP A 339 -9.29 0.68 8.68
C ASP A 339 -10.16 0.97 9.93
N PHE A 340 -10.74 2.17 10.03
CA PHE A 340 -11.51 2.54 11.21
C PHE A 340 -12.63 3.54 10.91
N ALA A 341 -13.68 3.50 11.74
CA ALA A 341 -14.76 4.47 11.78
C ALA A 341 -14.97 4.96 13.22
N ILE A 342 -15.19 6.27 13.36
CA ILE A 342 -15.30 6.93 14.66
C ILE A 342 -16.77 7.24 14.99
N ALA A 343 -17.27 6.65 16.06
CA ALA A 343 -18.51 7.03 16.73
C ALA A 343 -18.25 8.08 17.84
N ASN A 344 -19.31 8.58 18.51
CA ASN A 344 -19.13 9.59 19.55
C ASN A 344 -18.36 9.04 20.75
N ASP A 345 -18.65 7.81 21.17
CA ASP A 345 -18.07 7.17 22.35
C ASP A 345 -17.42 5.79 22.04
N ASN A 346 -17.28 5.44 20.77
CA ASN A 346 -16.70 4.16 20.36
C ASN A 346 -15.89 4.27 19.07
N ILE A 347 -15.00 3.31 18.83
CA ILE A 347 -14.24 3.14 17.58
C ILE A 347 -14.52 1.75 17.04
N TYR A 348 -14.92 1.69 15.79
CA TYR A 348 -15.05 0.45 15.03
C TYR A 348 -13.87 0.34 14.07
N TYR A 349 -13.26 -0.84 13.94
CA TYR A 349 -12.07 -0.97 13.13
C TYR A 349 -11.90 -2.37 12.56
N PHE A 350 -11.32 -2.45 11.38
CA PHE A 350 -10.76 -3.69 10.86
C PHE A 350 -9.35 -3.89 11.40
N ALA A 351 -9.02 -5.13 11.73
CA ALA A 351 -7.70 -5.53 12.19
C ALA A 351 -7.25 -6.84 11.53
N MET A 352 -5.94 -7.08 11.53
CA MET A 352 -5.34 -8.37 11.19
C MET A 352 -4.64 -8.98 12.40
N THR A 353 -4.63 -10.31 12.47
CA THR A 353 -3.84 -11.09 13.43
C THR A 353 -3.17 -12.28 12.74
N GLU A 354 -2.45 -13.10 13.46
CA GLU A 354 -1.81 -14.31 12.91
C GLU A 354 -2.80 -15.33 12.33
N ASP A 355 -4.05 -15.34 12.82
CA ASP A 355 -5.11 -16.31 12.45
C ASP A 355 -6.36 -15.66 11.84
N ARG A 356 -6.37 -14.35 11.62
CA ARG A 356 -7.49 -13.57 11.05
C ARG A 356 -7.03 -12.54 10.06
N ILE A 357 -7.75 -12.45 8.97
CA ILE A 357 -7.63 -11.34 8.01
C ILE A 357 -8.81 -10.38 8.20
N SER A 358 -8.58 -9.08 8.01
CA SER A 358 -9.59 -7.98 7.99
C SER A 358 -10.87 -8.26 8.80
N HIS A 359 -10.78 -8.56 10.11
CA HIS A 359 -11.92 -8.82 10.97
C HIS A 359 -12.40 -7.52 11.66
N LEU A 360 -13.73 -7.35 11.81
CA LEU A 360 -14.33 -6.14 12.41
C LEU A 360 -14.40 -6.25 13.94
N LYS A 361 -13.89 -5.24 14.60
CA LYS A 361 -13.92 -5.10 16.08
C LYS A 361 -14.55 -3.78 16.52
N GLU A 362 -15.07 -3.78 17.73
CA GLU A 362 -15.39 -2.58 18.49
C GLU A 362 -14.41 -2.39 19.66
N LYS A 363 -13.97 -1.15 19.89
CA LYS A 363 -13.01 -0.82 20.94
C LYS A 363 -13.64 -0.90 22.34
N LYS A 364 -14.83 -0.33 22.53
CA LYS A 364 -15.48 -0.13 23.85
C LYS A 364 -15.57 -1.40 24.68
N ASN A 365 -16.00 -2.52 24.07
CA ASN A 365 -16.13 -3.81 24.73
C ASN A 365 -15.06 -4.82 24.25
N ASN A 366 -14.12 -4.39 23.41
CA ASN A 366 -13.11 -5.25 22.76
C ASN A 366 -13.73 -6.48 22.09
N LYS A 367 -14.89 -6.32 21.44
CA LYS A 367 -15.67 -7.40 20.86
C LYS A 367 -15.43 -7.55 19.37
N ILE A 368 -15.30 -8.78 18.89
CA ILE A 368 -15.33 -9.09 17.45
C ILE A 368 -16.80 -9.08 17.01
N LEU A 369 -17.13 -8.18 16.07
CA LEU A 369 -18.46 -8.06 15.47
C LEU A 369 -18.58 -8.91 14.20
N LEU A 370 -17.50 -8.99 13.41
CA LEU A 370 -17.44 -9.80 12.21
C LEU A 370 -16.12 -10.59 12.23
N ASP A 371 -16.22 -11.88 12.50
CA ASP A 371 -15.06 -12.78 12.51
C ASP A 371 -14.65 -13.15 11.07
N ASN A 372 -13.37 -13.19 10.82
CA ASN A 372 -12.79 -13.57 9.53
C ASN A 372 -11.57 -14.45 9.77
N LYS A 373 -11.80 -15.50 10.54
CA LYS A 373 -10.79 -16.48 10.94
C LYS A 373 -10.39 -17.36 9.77
N ILE A 374 -9.11 -17.65 9.67
CA ILE A 374 -8.57 -18.62 8.71
C ILE A 374 -8.99 -20.03 9.12
N ASN A 375 -9.57 -20.77 8.18
CA ASN A 375 -10.14 -22.10 8.43
C ASN A 375 -9.16 -23.27 8.21
N SER A 376 -7.89 -22.99 7.93
CA SER A 376 -6.84 -24.00 7.79
C SER A 376 -5.96 -24.07 9.02
N SER A 377 -5.21 -25.16 9.18
CA SER A 377 -4.16 -25.27 10.18
C SER A 377 -3.01 -24.33 9.81
N LEU A 378 -2.52 -23.59 10.80
CA LEU A 378 -1.46 -22.60 10.63
C LEU A 378 -0.20 -23.08 11.34
N GLY A 379 0.96 -22.77 10.75
CA GLY A 379 2.24 -22.88 11.42
C GLY A 379 2.34 -21.87 12.57
N THR A 380 3.24 -22.12 13.50
CA THR A 380 3.43 -21.27 14.70
C THR A 380 4.50 -20.22 14.44
N ILE A 381 4.18 -18.94 14.67
CA ILE A 381 5.16 -17.87 14.63
C ILE A 381 5.81 -17.74 16.01
N GLU A 382 7.12 -17.84 16.06
CA GLU A 382 7.93 -17.53 17.24
C GLU A 382 8.74 -16.24 17.00
N GLU A 383 8.79 -15.39 18.02
CA GLU A 383 9.51 -14.12 17.99
C GLU A 383 10.73 -14.17 18.89
N PHE A 384 11.77 -13.47 18.50
CA PHE A 384 12.96 -13.26 19.33
C PHE A 384 13.68 -11.97 18.94
N PHE A 385 14.65 -11.58 19.75
CA PHE A 385 15.52 -10.45 19.44
C PHE A 385 16.95 -10.93 19.21
N TYR A 386 17.61 -10.27 18.28
CA TYR A 386 19.05 -10.43 18.02
C TYR A 386 19.71 -9.05 17.96
N GLU A 387 21.01 -9.01 18.19
CA GLU A 387 21.81 -7.78 18.12
C GLU A 387 22.46 -7.69 16.74
N SER A 388 22.32 -6.56 16.07
CA SER A 388 23.01 -6.26 14.81
C SER A 388 23.26 -4.76 14.68
N ASN A 389 24.46 -4.38 14.27
CA ASN A 389 24.87 -2.99 14.02
C ASN A 389 24.54 -2.00 15.16
N GLY A 390 24.53 -2.49 16.41
CA GLY A 390 24.27 -1.70 17.61
C GLY A 390 22.81 -1.57 17.98
N ASP A 391 21.91 -2.17 17.21
CA ASP A 391 20.46 -2.16 17.48
C ASP A 391 19.95 -3.57 17.81
N LYS A 392 18.91 -3.61 18.66
CA LYS A 392 18.20 -4.84 19.03
C LYS A 392 17.00 -5.02 18.08
N ILE A 393 17.15 -5.94 17.14
CA ILE A 393 16.20 -6.16 16.04
C ILE A 393 15.32 -7.37 16.35
N ARG A 394 14.03 -7.30 16.00
CA ARG A 394 13.11 -8.41 16.13
C ARG A 394 13.23 -9.37 14.94
N GLY A 395 13.35 -10.65 15.23
CA GLY A 395 13.31 -11.74 14.26
C GLY A 395 12.11 -12.63 14.47
N TYR A 396 11.64 -13.22 13.39
CA TYR A 396 10.51 -14.14 13.36
C TYR A 396 10.91 -15.47 12.74
N VAL A 397 10.37 -16.55 13.31
CA VAL A 397 10.48 -17.89 12.76
C VAL A 397 9.09 -18.49 12.70
N LEU A 398 8.63 -18.84 11.51
CA LEU A 398 7.39 -19.58 11.30
C LEU A 398 7.72 -21.06 11.16
N LEU A 399 7.27 -21.85 12.13
CA LEU A 399 7.45 -23.30 12.21
C LEU A 399 6.31 -24.01 11.48
N PRO A 400 6.56 -25.15 10.80
CA PRO A 400 5.53 -25.99 10.19
C PRO A 400 4.44 -26.45 11.17
N VAL A 401 3.23 -26.70 10.67
CA VAL A 401 2.12 -27.24 11.49
C VAL A 401 2.50 -28.56 12.19
N ASP A 402 3.21 -29.45 11.48
CA ASP A 402 3.68 -30.72 12.02
C ASP A 402 5.15 -30.65 12.45
N PHE A 403 5.54 -29.57 13.10
CA PHE A 403 6.93 -29.35 13.53
C PHE A 403 7.38 -30.41 14.54
N ASP A 404 8.47 -31.09 14.21
CA ASP A 404 9.15 -32.09 15.06
C ASP A 404 10.55 -31.58 15.39
N LYS A 405 10.81 -31.34 16.68
CA LYS A 405 12.11 -30.84 17.18
C LYS A 405 13.30 -31.75 16.87
N ASN A 406 13.06 -32.99 16.48
CA ASN A 406 14.09 -33.99 16.18
C ASN A 406 14.41 -34.07 14.67
N LYS A 407 13.73 -33.28 13.85
CA LYS A 407 13.94 -33.26 12.40
C LYS A 407 14.66 -31.99 11.94
N LYS A 408 15.31 -32.09 10.79
CA LYS A 408 15.85 -30.95 10.05
C LYS A 408 14.84 -30.52 8.98
N TYR A 409 14.75 -29.22 8.74
CA TYR A 409 13.83 -28.61 7.78
C TYR A 409 14.56 -27.71 6.80
N PRO A 410 14.26 -27.80 5.50
CA PRO A 410 14.66 -26.80 4.55
C PRO A 410 14.09 -25.44 5.00
N THR A 411 14.85 -24.38 4.80
CA THR A 411 14.50 -23.06 5.37
C THR A 411 14.54 -21.97 4.31
N LEU A 412 13.57 -21.05 4.36
CA LEU A 412 13.48 -19.91 3.47
C LEU A 412 13.67 -18.61 4.25
N LEU A 413 14.64 -17.79 3.84
CA LEU A 413 14.75 -16.40 4.25
C LEU A 413 13.84 -15.55 3.37
N SER A 414 12.79 -14.95 3.96
CA SER A 414 11.86 -14.04 3.30
C SER A 414 12.24 -12.59 3.57
N ILE A 415 12.33 -11.77 2.52
CA ILE A 415 12.72 -10.36 2.60
C ILE A 415 11.61 -9.48 2.06
N HIS A 416 11.09 -8.54 2.88
CA HIS A 416 10.03 -7.63 2.46
C HIS A 416 10.48 -6.59 1.43
N GLY A 417 9.52 -5.92 0.81
CA GLY A 417 9.76 -4.78 -0.09
C GLY A 417 9.96 -3.47 0.68
N GLY A 418 10.01 -2.37 -0.02
CA GLY A 418 10.15 -1.03 0.56
C GLY A 418 11.45 -0.35 0.13
N PRO A 419 12.51 -0.23 0.97
CA PRO A 419 12.74 -0.87 2.28
C PRO A 419 11.85 -0.37 3.41
N LYS A 420 11.31 0.84 3.36
CA LYS A 420 10.49 1.46 4.41
C LYS A 420 9.09 0.83 4.51
N THR A 421 9.06 -0.47 4.81
CA THR A 421 7.90 -1.29 5.23
C THR A 421 8.33 -2.22 6.35
N GLU A 422 7.44 -3.08 6.86
CA GLU A 422 7.75 -4.06 7.90
C GLU A 422 7.02 -5.38 7.67
N PHE A 423 7.61 -6.48 8.13
CA PHE A 423 6.89 -7.69 8.52
C PHE A 423 6.41 -7.59 9.98
N SER A 424 5.39 -8.36 10.30
CA SER A 424 4.85 -8.51 11.64
C SER A 424 4.41 -9.97 11.85
N ASN A 425 3.86 -10.28 13.03
CA ASN A 425 3.27 -11.58 13.35
C ASN A 425 1.81 -11.73 12.84
N ILE A 426 1.41 -11.01 11.80
CA ILE A 426 0.11 -11.16 11.16
C ILE A 426 0.10 -12.27 10.12
N PHE A 427 -1.10 -12.68 9.72
CA PHE A 427 -1.27 -13.69 8.69
C PHE A 427 -0.64 -13.28 7.36
N HIS A 428 0.18 -14.17 6.80
CA HIS A 428 0.76 -14.05 5.47
C HIS A 428 0.56 -15.37 4.72
N HIS A 429 -0.23 -15.37 3.65
CA HIS A 429 -0.66 -16.57 2.96
C HIS A 429 0.53 -17.38 2.41
N GLU A 430 1.43 -16.71 1.70
CA GLU A 430 2.62 -17.35 1.12
C GLU A 430 3.50 -18.01 2.18
N HIS A 431 3.73 -17.36 3.32
CA HIS A 431 4.50 -17.94 4.43
C HIS A 431 3.83 -19.19 4.97
N GLN A 432 2.51 -19.15 5.18
CA GLN A 432 1.74 -20.30 5.69
C GLN A 432 1.72 -21.47 4.70
N VAL A 433 1.62 -21.20 3.40
CA VAL A 433 1.70 -22.23 2.35
C VAL A 433 3.05 -22.97 2.42
N PHE A 434 4.17 -22.24 2.50
CA PHE A 434 5.49 -22.86 2.60
C PHE A 434 5.70 -23.58 3.94
N ALA A 435 5.26 -23.00 5.06
CA ALA A 435 5.35 -23.66 6.36
C ALA A 435 4.56 -24.98 6.38
N ASN A 436 3.35 -24.99 5.81
CA ASN A 436 2.54 -26.20 5.69
C ASN A 436 3.08 -27.24 4.71
N ASP A 437 3.96 -26.82 3.83
CA ASP A 437 4.70 -27.69 2.91
C ASP A 437 6.03 -28.20 3.49
N GLY A 438 6.30 -27.90 4.77
CA GLY A 438 7.41 -28.42 5.54
C GLY A 438 8.67 -27.56 5.50
N TYR A 439 8.56 -26.26 5.19
CA TYR A 439 9.66 -25.31 5.34
C TYR A 439 9.58 -24.59 6.69
N ILE A 440 10.74 -24.25 7.26
CA ILE A 440 10.85 -23.16 8.24
C ILE A 440 10.99 -21.86 7.46
N ILE A 441 10.20 -20.82 7.81
CA ILE A 441 10.32 -19.50 7.21
C ILE A 441 10.93 -18.55 8.26
N ILE A 442 12.02 -17.89 7.91
CA ILE A 442 12.65 -16.89 8.75
C ILE A 442 12.55 -15.51 8.11
N TYR A 443 12.23 -14.48 8.89
CA TYR A 443 12.10 -13.12 8.42
C TYR A 443 12.34 -12.10 9.54
N THR A 444 12.78 -10.91 9.16
CA THR A 444 13.11 -9.81 10.07
C THR A 444 12.94 -8.47 9.34
N ASN A 445 13.03 -7.38 10.09
CA ASN A 445 12.97 -6.01 9.58
C ASN A 445 14.37 -5.37 9.73
N PRO A 446 15.25 -5.45 8.70
CA PRO A 446 16.59 -4.87 8.75
C PRO A 446 16.56 -3.34 8.78
N HIS A 447 17.69 -2.69 9.04
CA HIS A 447 17.82 -1.24 8.83
C HIS A 447 17.29 -0.87 7.43
N GLY A 448 16.60 0.25 7.34
CA GLY A 448 15.80 0.65 6.18
C GLY A 448 14.29 0.44 6.36
N SER A 449 13.87 -0.45 7.28
CA SER A 449 12.45 -0.71 7.59
C SER A 449 11.81 0.45 8.34
N SER A 450 10.45 0.48 8.32
CA SER A 450 9.63 1.46 9.06
C SER A 450 9.64 1.21 10.58
N GLY A 451 8.88 2.03 11.30
CA GLY A 451 8.42 1.76 12.68
C GLY A 451 9.42 1.96 13.80
N ASN A 452 10.72 2.11 13.49
CA ASN A 452 11.80 2.30 14.45
C ASN A 452 12.47 3.69 14.32
N GLY A 453 11.77 4.65 13.73
CA GLY A 453 12.22 6.02 13.55
C GLY A 453 13.12 6.24 12.33
N VAL A 454 13.36 7.54 11.99
CA VAL A 454 14.09 7.91 10.78
C VAL A 454 15.55 7.44 10.80
N LYS A 455 16.19 7.41 11.95
CA LYS A 455 17.58 6.94 12.07
C LYS A 455 17.73 5.46 11.64
N TYR A 456 16.73 4.64 11.93
CA TYR A 456 16.70 3.23 11.53
C TYR A 456 16.30 3.07 10.05
N SER A 457 15.37 3.86 9.58
CA SER A 457 14.84 3.77 8.21
C SER A 457 15.72 4.44 7.15
N ASP A 458 16.60 5.37 7.52
CA ASP A 458 17.45 6.10 6.56
C ASP A 458 18.76 5.35 6.25
N ILE A 459 18.71 4.50 5.25
CA ILE A 459 19.87 3.80 4.68
C ILE A 459 20.34 4.40 3.35
N ARG A 460 20.02 5.66 3.06
CA ARG A 460 20.40 6.31 1.80
C ARG A 460 21.92 6.30 1.61
N GLY A 461 22.33 5.88 0.41
CA GLY A 461 23.75 5.71 0.06
C GLY A 461 24.43 4.51 0.70
N LYS A 462 23.68 3.62 1.37
CA LYS A 462 24.19 2.45 2.12
C LYS A 462 23.46 1.13 1.75
N TYR A 463 22.76 1.11 0.65
CA TYR A 463 22.07 -0.11 0.17
C TYR A 463 23.06 -1.25 -0.04
N GLY A 464 22.71 -2.43 0.46
CA GLY A 464 23.57 -3.62 0.40
C GLY A 464 24.75 -3.62 1.41
N THR A 465 24.72 -2.77 2.43
CA THR A 465 25.71 -2.74 3.49
C THR A 465 25.07 -3.14 4.83
N ILE A 466 24.64 -2.20 5.64
CA ILE A 466 24.05 -2.44 6.96
C ILE A 466 22.81 -3.34 6.92
N ASP A 467 21.96 -3.14 5.91
CA ASP A 467 20.75 -3.95 5.67
C ASP A 467 21.09 -5.41 5.29
N TYR A 468 22.12 -5.61 4.48
CA TYR A 468 22.67 -6.94 4.17
C TYR A 468 23.29 -7.62 5.40
N GLU A 469 24.10 -6.89 6.18
CA GLU A 469 24.70 -7.40 7.41
C GLU A 469 23.62 -7.83 8.42
N ASP A 470 22.56 -7.05 8.60
CA ASP A 470 21.46 -7.41 9.48
C ASP A 470 20.81 -8.73 9.10
N LEU A 471 20.57 -8.95 7.81
CA LEU A 471 19.97 -10.20 7.29
C LEU A 471 20.90 -11.40 7.47
N MET A 472 22.21 -11.23 7.31
CA MET A 472 23.18 -12.30 7.54
C MET A 472 23.33 -12.62 9.01
N ASN A 473 23.44 -11.62 9.89
CA ASN A 473 23.48 -11.76 11.35
C ASN A 473 22.19 -12.43 11.88
N PHE A 474 21.03 -12.01 11.35
CA PHE A 474 19.75 -12.66 11.66
C PHE A 474 19.74 -14.14 11.29
N THR A 475 20.21 -14.46 10.07
CA THR A 475 20.27 -15.84 9.57
C THR A 475 21.16 -16.71 10.45
N ASP A 476 22.35 -16.20 10.85
CA ASP A 476 23.25 -16.91 11.76
C ASP A 476 22.63 -17.12 13.14
N PHE A 477 21.95 -16.12 13.65
CA PHE A 477 21.28 -16.21 14.95
C PHE A 477 20.12 -17.23 14.90
N ALA A 478 19.32 -17.22 13.82
CA ALA A 478 18.22 -18.16 13.62
C ALA A 478 18.74 -19.63 13.57
N ILE A 479 19.80 -19.90 12.81
CA ILE A 479 20.43 -21.23 12.75
C ILE A 479 20.92 -21.69 14.13
N LYS A 480 21.56 -20.80 14.87
CA LYS A 480 22.04 -21.11 16.23
C LYS A 480 20.90 -21.39 17.20
N LYS A 481 19.81 -20.63 17.12
CA LYS A 481 18.66 -20.73 18.02
C LYS A 481 17.77 -21.92 17.68
N TYR A 482 17.63 -22.24 16.40
CA TYR A 482 16.78 -23.34 15.90
C TYR A 482 17.64 -24.40 15.21
N PRO A 483 18.17 -25.38 15.99
CA PRO A 483 18.99 -26.46 15.42
C PRO A 483 18.23 -27.33 14.40
N GLN A 484 16.93 -27.15 14.25
CA GLN A 484 16.10 -27.80 13.24
C GLN A 484 16.25 -27.19 11.85
N ILE A 485 16.81 -26.00 11.73
CA ILE A 485 17.17 -25.41 10.45
C ILE A 485 18.25 -26.28 9.78
N ASP A 486 18.01 -26.67 8.53
CA ASP A 486 19.02 -27.33 7.71
C ASP A 486 19.81 -26.26 6.94
N GLU A 487 20.95 -25.86 7.49
CA GLU A 487 21.81 -24.82 6.90
C GLU A 487 22.35 -25.16 5.50
N ASN A 488 22.35 -26.45 5.12
CA ASN A 488 22.73 -26.90 3.79
C ASN A 488 21.57 -26.86 2.78
N ASN A 489 20.34 -26.61 3.22
CA ASN A 489 19.15 -26.54 2.39
C ASN A 489 18.37 -25.24 2.66
N MET A 490 19.03 -24.11 2.49
CA MET A 490 18.43 -22.79 2.65
C MET A 490 18.17 -22.11 1.31
N GLY A 491 17.04 -21.44 1.20
CA GLY A 491 16.70 -20.55 0.09
C GLY A 491 16.49 -19.11 0.56
N VAL A 492 16.57 -18.16 -0.40
CA VAL A 492 16.31 -16.75 -0.14
C VAL A 492 15.36 -16.19 -1.19
N TYR A 493 14.41 -15.35 -0.77
CA TYR A 493 13.51 -14.73 -1.72
C TYR A 493 12.94 -13.41 -1.21
N GLY A 494 12.54 -12.56 -2.17
CA GLY A 494 11.85 -11.32 -1.88
C GLY A 494 11.39 -10.60 -3.14
N GLY A 495 10.60 -9.55 -2.95
CA GLY A 495 10.07 -8.72 -4.04
C GLY A 495 10.39 -7.25 -3.86
N SER A 496 10.56 -6.50 -4.98
CA SER A 496 10.89 -5.08 -4.95
C SER A 496 12.26 -4.85 -4.28
N TYR A 497 12.35 -4.07 -3.22
CA TYR A 497 13.57 -4.01 -2.40
C TYR A 497 14.02 -5.41 -1.93
N GLY A 498 13.10 -6.28 -1.51
CA GLY A 498 13.46 -7.67 -1.17
C GLY A 498 14.04 -8.44 -2.36
N GLY A 499 13.61 -8.13 -3.58
CA GLY A 499 14.21 -8.66 -4.82
C GLY A 499 15.59 -8.06 -5.11
N PHE A 500 15.77 -6.75 -4.88
CA PHE A 500 17.09 -6.11 -4.89
C PHE A 500 18.04 -6.81 -3.91
N MET A 501 17.61 -7.00 -2.66
CA MET A 501 18.42 -7.63 -1.63
C MET A 501 18.67 -9.12 -1.93
N THR A 502 17.72 -9.84 -2.53
CA THR A 502 17.93 -11.21 -3.02
C THR A 502 19.04 -11.23 -4.08
N ASN A 503 19.01 -10.31 -5.07
CA ASN A 503 20.05 -10.15 -6.06
C ASN A 503 21.39 -9.81 -5.41
N TRP A 504 21.41 -8.92 -4.44
CA TRP A 504 22.61 -8.54 -3.70
C TRP A 504 23.24 -9.73 -2.95
N ILE A 505 22.43 -10.48 -2.20
CA ILE A 505 22.84 -11.64 -1.42
C ILE A 505 23.52 -12.68 -2.32
N VAL A 506 22.89 -13.07 -3.43
CA VAL A 506 23.49 -14.10 -4.33
C VAL A 506 24.77 -13.64 -5.04
N CYS A 507 25.01 -12.32 -5.08
CA CYS A 507 26.27 -11.76 -5.58
C CYS A 507 27.41 -11.80 -4.56
N HIS A 508 27.10 -11.87 -3.25
CA HIS A 508 28.06 -11.69 -2.16
C HIS A 508 28.27 -12.94 -1.29
N THR A 509 27.39 -13.94 -1.38
CA THR A 509 27.53 -15.22 -0.69
C THR A 509 26.91 -16.35 -1.47
N ASP A 510 27.48 -17.58 -1.33
CA ASP A 510 26.94 -18.83 -1.88
C ASP A 510 26.25 -19.70 -0.80
N ARG A 511 25.92 -19.10 0.34
CA ARG A 511 25.23 -19.73 1.47
C ARG A 511 23.88 -20.35 1.10
N PHE A 512 23.11 -19.70 0.19
CA PHE A 512 21.79 -20.15 -0.20
C PHE A 512 21.85 -21.06 -1.42
N LYS A 513 21.17 -22.20 -1.34
CA LYS A 513 21.16 -23.23 -2.39
C LYS A 513 20.24 -22.91 -3.56
N ALA A 514 19.27 -22.02 -3.35
CA ALA A 514 18.39 -21.49 -4.38
C ALA A 514 17.88 -20.08 -3.99
N ALA A 515 17.58 -19.27 -5.00
CA ALA A 515 17.03 -17.93 -4.79
C ALA A 515 15.83 -17.66 -5.71
N ASN A 516 14.91 -16.80 -5.26
CA ASN A 516 13.82 -16.27 -6.07
C ASN A 516 13.73 -14.76 -5.95
N SER A 517 14.14 -14.06 -7.00
CA SER A 517 14.10 -12.60 -7.10
C SER A 517 12.86 -12.16 -7.88
N GLN A 518 12.02 -11.32 -7.25
CA GLN A 518 10.75 -10.92 -7.82
C GLN A 518 10.68 -9.41 -7.98
N ARG A 519 10.16 -8.92 -9.13
CA ARG A 519 9.98 -7.47 -9.40
C ARG A 519 11.11 -6.62 -8.80
N SER A 520 12.34 -7.03 -9.08
CA SER A 520 13.53 -6.56 -8.39
C SER A 520 14.17 -5.34 -9.04
N ILE A 521 15.07 -4.68 -8.30
CA ILE A 521 16.02 -3.72 -8.86
C ILE A 521 17.37 -4.41 -8.99
N SER A 522 18.07 -4.20 -10.12
CA SER A 522 19.40 -4.72 -10.36
C SER A 522 20.42 -3.64 -10.73
N ASN A 523 19.97 -2.54 -11.33
CA ASN A 523 20.80 -1.49 -11.90
C ASN A 523 20.18 -0.12 -11.63
N TRP A 524 20.70 0.60 -10.64
CA TRP A 524 20.21 1.92 -10.26
C TRP A 524 20.30 2.96 -11.39
N THR A 525 21.30 2.82 -12.28
CA THR A 525 21.48 3.76 -13.39
C THR A 525 20.34 3.65 -14.41
N SER A 526 19.99 2.42 -14.83
CA SER A 526 18.87 2.24 -15.76
C SER A 526 17.52 2.47 -15.06
N PHE A 527 17.38 2.05 -13.79
CA PHE A 527 16.19 2.32 -12.98
C PHE A 527 15.84 3.81 -12.93
N TYR A 528 16.84 4.69 -12.82
CA TYR A 528 16.65 6.15 -12.87
C TYR A 528 15.83 6.59 -14.08
N GLY A 529 16.11 6.04 -15.25
CA GLY A 529 15.52 6.50 -16.51
C GLY A 529 14.23 5.81 -16.92
N VAL A 530 13.88 4.65 -16.30
CA VAL A 530 12.76 3.83 -16.78
C VAL A 530 11.67 3.60 -15.72
N SER A 531 11.97 3.78 -14.42
CA SER A 531 10.95 3.65 -13.38
C SER A 531 10.04 4.87 -13.31
N ASP A 532 8.80 4.66 -12.93
CA ASP A 532 7.82 5.73 -12.66
C ASP A 532 8.27 6.69 -11.54
N ILE A 533 9.13 6.19 -10.63
CA ILE A 533 9.72 6.96 -9.52
C ILE A 533 11.22 7.18 -9.71
N GLY A 534 11.83 6.62 -10.76
CA GLY A 534 13.28 6.52 -10.90
C GLY A 534 14.02 7.84 -10.82
N TYR A 535 13.51 8.88 -11.45
CA TYR A 535 14.17 10.19 -11.59
C TYR A 535 14.40 10.92 -10.24
N TYR A 536 13.61 10.58 -9.20
CA TYR A 536 13.80 11.13 -7.85
C TYR A 536 14.21 10.07 -6.84
N PHE A 537 13.66 8.85 -6.94
CA PHE A 537 13.93 7.79 -5.97
C PHE A 537 15.38 7.30 -6.04
N ALA A 538 15.89 7.04 -7.25
CA ALA A 538 17.27 6.54 -7.38
C ALA A 538 18.31 7.52 -6.85
N PRO A 539 18.28 8.84 -7.18
CA PRO A 539 19.20 9.79 -6.61
C PRO A 539 19.09 9.95 -5.10
N ASP A 540 17.88 9.99 -4.57
CA ASP A 540 17.65 10.11 -3.13
C ASP A 540 18.21 8.88 -2.38
N GLN A 541 17.89 7.68 -2.85
CA GLN A 541 18.24 6.44 -2.15
C GLN A 541 19.73 6.09 -2.28
N THR A 542 20.33 6.32 -3.44
CA THR A 542 21.76 6.02 -3.64
C THR A 542 22.68 7.15 -3.18
N GLY A 543 22.14 8.37 -2.95
CA GLY A 543 22.91 9.57 -2.68
C GLY A 543 23.80 9.97 -3.87
N ALA A 544 23.38 9.66 -5.10
CA ALA A 544 24.08 9.95 -6.36
C ALA A 544 23.09 9.96 -7.53
N ASN A 545 23.45 10.63 -8.61
CA ASN A 545 22.72 10.57 -9.88
C ASN A 545 23.66 10.18 -11.04
N PRO A 546 23.12 9.76 -12.20
CA PRO A 546 23.94 9.28 -13.31
C PRO A 546 24.93 10.33 -13.88
N TRP A 547 24.69 11.61 -13.64
CA TRP A 547 25.45 12.70 -14.21
C TRP A 547 26.60 13.17 -13.32
N ASP A 548 26.41 13.08 -11.99
CA ASP A 548 27.36 13.62 -11.01
C ASP A 548 28.25 12.53 -10.41
N ASN A 549 27.72 11.34 -10.13
CA ASN A 549 28.46 10.25 -9.50
C ASN A 549 27.92 8.86 -9.90
N LEU A 550 28.14 8.51 -11.16
CA LEU A 550 27.73 7.24 -11.74
C LEU A 550 28.36 6.04 -10.98
N GLU A 551 29.64 6.15 -10.59
CA GLU A 551 30.32 5.03 -9.91
C GLU A 551 29.65 4.65 -8.59
N LYS A 552 29.19 5.63 -7.79
CA LYS A 552 28.46 5.38 -6.54
C LYS A 552 27.13 4.65 -6.77
N MET A 553 26.41 4.97 -7.84
CA MET A 553 25.20 4.22 -8.23
C MET A 553 25.53 2.80 -8.68
N TRP A 554 26.61 2.64 -9.43
CA TRP A 554 27.06 1.36 -9.96
C TRP A 554 27.53 0.44 -8.82
N GLU A 555 28.25 0.96 -7.82
CA GLU A 555 28.67 0.20 -6.63
C GLU A 555 27.49 -0.39 -5.85
N GLN A 556 26.40 0.34 -5.76
CA GLN A 556 25.18 -0.11 -5.09
C GLN A 556 24.25 -0.95 -5.99
N SER A 557 24.65 -1.22 -7.23
CA SER A 557 23.85 -2.00 -8.19
C SER A 557 24.24 -3.48 -8.15
N PRO A 558 23.32 -4.42 -7.83
CA PRO A 558 23.62 -5.85 -7.82
C PRO A 558 24.26 -6.38 -9.11
N ILE A 559 23.86 -5.84 -10.26
CA ILE A 559 24.38 -6.26 -11.58
C ILE A 559 25.90 -6.12 -11.70
N LYS A 560 26.51 -5.14 -11.04
CA LYS A 560 27.96 -4.97 -11.00
C LYS A 560 28.66 -6.21 -10.46
N HIS A 561 28.07 -6.85 -9.47
CA HIS A 561 28.64 -7.98 -8.74
C HIS A 561 28.15 -9.34 -9.26
N ALA A 562 27.27 -9.35 -10.26
CA ALA A 562 26.58 -10.56 -10.76
C ALA A 562 27.52 -11.61 -11.38
N LYS A 563 28.77 -11.26 -11.72
CA LYS A 563 29.80 -12.23 -12.12
C LYS A 563 30.12 -13.27 -11.04
N ASN A 564 29.84 -12.95 -9.77
CA ASN A 564 30.14 -13.82 -8.64
C ASN A 564 29.04 -14.85 -8.36
N VAL A 565 27.87 -14.71 -8.98
CA VAL A 565 26.69 -15.56 -8.69
C VAL A 565 26.96 -17.00 -9.06
N LYS A 566 26.74 -17.90 -8.10
CA LYS A 566 26.77 -19.36 -8.25
C LYS A 566 25.42 -20.00 -7.89
N THR A 567 24.62 -19.31 -7.10
CA THR A 567 23.33 -19.79 -6.61
C THR A 567 22.29 -19.84 -7.73
N PRO A 568 21.66 -21.01 -8.00
CA PRO A 568 20.52 -21.11 -8.89
C PRO A 568 19.46 -20.06 -8.54
N THR A 569 19.09 -19.23 -9.53
CA THR A 569 18.23 -18.08 -9.28
C THR A 569 17.05 -18.03 -10.26
N MET A 570 15.83 -18.01 -9.72
CA MET A 570 14.61 -17.81 -10.48
C MET A 570 14.15 -16.36 -10.39
N PHE A 571 13.70 -15.82 -11.52
CA PHE A 571 13.09 -14.48 -11.60
C PHE A 571 11.59 -14.57 -11.84
N ILE A 572 10.84 -13.70 -11.15
CA ILE A 572 9.42 -13.43 -11.43
C ILE A 572 9.25 -11.94 -11.66
N HIS A 573 8.69 -11.59 -12.81
CA HIS A 573 8.43 -10.20 -13.17
C HIS A 573 7.10 -10.07 -13.93
N SER A 574 6.53 -8.86 -13.91
CA SER A 574 5.35 -8.50 -14.68
C SER A 574 5.72 -7.54 -15.80
N ASP A 575 5.08 -7.65 -16.96
CA ASP A 575 5.40 -6.82 -18.12
C ASP A 575 4.83 -5.40 -18.04
N GLU A 576 3.85 -5.16 -17.16
CA GLU A 576 3.31 -3.83 -16.83
C GLU A 576 3.81 -3.31 -15.48
N ASP A 577 4.91 -3.84 -14.96
CA ASP A 577 5.58 -3.31 -13.78
C ASP A 577 6.37 -2.06 -14.16
N TYR A 578 5.79 -0.90 -13.91
CA TYR A 578 6.43 0.39 -14.15
C TYR A 578 7.15 0.94 -12.92
N ARG A 579 7.01 0.30 -11.75
CA ARG A 579 7.73 0.63 -10.52
C ARG A 579 9.15 0.08 -10.52
N CYS A 580 9.27 -1.23 -10.70
CA CYS A 580 10.53 -1.91 -10.98
C CYS A 580 10.42 -2.53 -12.39
N PRO A 581 10.76 -1.81 -13.46
CA PRO A 581 10.49 -2.26 -14.81
C PRO A 581 11.13 -3.61 -15.13
N LEU A 582 10.47 -4.37 -16.02
CA LEU A 582 10.87 -5.73 -16.43
C LEU A 582 12.35 -5.83 -16.81
N GLU A 583 12.91 -4.79 -17.41
CA GLU A 583 14.31 -4.77 -17.84
C GLU A 583 15.30 -4.95 -16.68
N GLN A 584 14.91 -4.57 -15.44
CA GLN A 584 15.74 -4.78 -14.25
C GLN A 584 15.96 -6.29 -13.98
N GLY A 585 14.89 -7.08 -14.08
CA GLY A 585 14.98 -8.53 -13.99
C GLY A 585 15.73 -9.16 -15.17
N LEU A 586 15.52 -8.67 -16.39
CA LEU A 586 16.17 -9.17 -17.60
C LEU A 586 17.68 -8.96 -17.58
N GLN A 587 18.17 -7.81 -17.10
CA GLN A 587 19.61 -7.55 -16.97
C GLN A 587 20.29 -8.58 -16.05
N MET A 588 19.71 -8.79 -14.88
CA MET A 588 20.27 -9.75 -13.91
C MET A 588 20.17 -11.19 -14.39
N TYR A 589 19.02 -11.59 -14.95
CA TYR A 589 18.83 -12.90 -15.59
C TYR A 589 19.89 -13.18 -16.65
N THR A 590 20.10 -12.23 -17.56
CA THR A 590 21.07 -12.37 -18.66
C THR A 590 22.47 -12.64 -18.11
N ARG A 591 22.91 -11.82 -17.15
CA ARG A 591 24.27 -11.97 -16.60
C ARG A 591 24.47 -13.28 -15.84
N ILE A 592 23.48 -13.72 -15.07
CA ILE A 592 23.55 -14.99 -14.36
C ILE A 592 23.55 -16.17 -15.36
N LYS A 593 22.77 -16.07 -16.43
CA LYS A 593 22.74 -17.09 -17.49
C LYS A 593 24.06 -17.21 -18.19
N GLU A 594 24.75 -16.09 -18.50
CA GLU A 594 26.10 -16.06 -19.06
C GLU A 594 27.15 -16.72 -18.16
N ASN A 595 26.96 -16.67 -16.82
CA ASN A 595 27.82 -17.38 -15.87
C ASN A 595 27.64 -18.93 -15.95
N GLY A 596 26.66 -19.44 -16.70
CA GLY A 596 26.33 -20.87 -16.77
C GLY A 596 25.54 -21.37 -15.57
N VAL A 597 25.05 -20.48 -14.70
CA VAL A 597 24.24 -20.83 -13.53
C VAL A 597 22.81 -21.18 -13.97
N ASP A 598 22.22 -22.20 -13.34
CA ASP A 598 20.82 -22.54 -13.63
C ASP A 598 19.90 -21.38 -13.22
N THR A 599 19.19 -20.85 -14.21
CA THR A 599 18.31 -19.69 -14.01
C THR A 599 17.11 -19.77 -14.93
N LYS A 600 15.95 -19.37 -14.38
CA LYS A 600 14.66 -19.28 -15.08
C LYS A 600 14.04 -17.93 -14.84
N MET A 601 13.18 -17.48 -15.76
CA MET A 601 12.38 -16.28 -15.61
C MET A 601 10.94 -16.55 -16.04
N TYR A 602 10.01 -16.14 -15.21
CA TYR A 602 8.58 -16.14 -15.52
C TYR A 602 8.10 -14.69 -15.65
N ILE A 603 7.54 -14.36 -16.80
CA ILE A 603 6.97 -13.04 -17.09
C ILE A 603 5.44 -13.17 -17.06
N PHE A 604 4.79 -12.40 -16.20
CA PHE A 604 3.34 -12.38 -16.06
C PHE A 604 2.75 -11.23 -16.88
N HIS A 605 1.94 -11.59 -17.89
CA HIS A 605 1.36 -10.63 -18.81
C HIS A 605 0.14 -9.90 -18.24
N GLY A 606 0.12 -8.58 -18.43
CA GLY A 606 -0.96 -7.70 -17.98
C GLY A 606 -1.07 -7.63 -16.45
N GLU A 607 0.02 -7.92 -15.75
CA GLU A 607 0.21 -7.73 -14.32
C GLU A 607 1.21 -6.60 -14.07
N ASN A 608 1.09 -5.93 -12.94
CA ASN A 608 1.97 -4.85 -12.53
C ASN A 608 2.80 -5.21 -11.29
N HIS A 609 3.38 -4.21 -10.61
CA HIS A 609 4.19 -4.38 -9.41
C HIS A 609 3.45 -5.08 -8.26
N GLU A 610 2.12 -5.02 -8.26
CA GLU A 610 1.28 -5.56 -7.18
C GLU A 610 0.90 -7.05 -7.36
N LEU A 611 1.46 -7.77 -8.34
CA LEU A 611 1.13 -9.15 -8.67
C LEU A 611 0.90 -10.05 -7.44
N SER A 612 1.79 -10.03 -6.44
CA SER A 612 1.71 -10.89 -5.24
C SER A 612 0.60 -10.47 -4.27
N ARG A 613 0.15 -9.22 -4.31
CA ARG A 613 -0.80 -8.61 -3.35
C ARG A 613 -2.21 -8.50 -3.92
N SER A 614 -2.34 -7.85 -5.08
CA SER A 614 -3.63 -7.58 -5.72
C SER A 614 -3.70 -8.00 -7.19
N GLY A 615 -2.70 -8.75 -7.69
CA GLY A 615 -2.72 -9.33 -9.04
C GLY A 615 -3.91 -10.26 -9.25
N LYS A 616 -4.23 -10.54 -10.51
CA LYS A 616 -5.36 -11.40 -10.89
C LYS A 616 -5.26 -12.78 -10.22
N PRO A 617 -6.38 -13.39 -9.77
CA PRO A 617 -6.37 -14.64 -9.02
C PRO A 617 -5.53 -15.76 -9.64
N LYS A 618 -5.67 -16.01 -10.95
CA LYS A 618 -4.89 -17.05 -11.65
C LYS A 618 -3.39 -16.75 -11.67
N ALA A 619 -3.02 -15.48 -11.78
CA ALA A 619 -1.62 -15.06 -11.78
C ALA A 619 -0.98 -15.23 -10.40
N ARG A 620 -1.69 -14.87 -9.32
CA ARG A 620 -1.22 -15.05 -7.94
C ARG A 620 -0.99 -16.52 -7.61
N ILE A 621 -1.95 -17.40 -7.95
CA ILE A 621 -1.82 -18.86 -7.79
C ILE A 621 -0.61 -19.38 -8.57
N LYS A 622 -0.54 -19.06 -9.87
CA LYS A 622 0.53 -19.56 -10.74
C LYS A 622 1.90 -19.08 -10.28
N ARG A 623 2.01 -17.84 -9.82
CA ARG A 623 3.24 -17.30 -9.22
C ARG A 623 3.71 -18.17 -8.05
N LEU A 624 2.82 -18.46 -7.10
CA LEU A 624 3.18 -19.22 -5.89
C LEU A 624 3.49 -20.68 -6.21
N GLU A 625 2.77 -21.31 -7.16
CA GLU A 625 3.11 -22.63 -7.69
C GLU A 625 4.54 -22.67 -8.23
N LYS A 626 4.95 -21.68 -9.03
CA LYS A 626 6.29 -21.63 -9.63
C LYS A 626 7.39 -21.42 -8.60
N ILE A 627 7.14 -20.62 -7.55
CA ILE A 627 8.09 -20.45 -6.46
C ILE A 627 8.25 -21.77 -5.71
N LYS A 628 7.13 -22.43 -5.38
CA LYS A 628 7.14 -23.72 -4.71
C LYS A 628 7.89 -24.79 -5.53
N GLU A 629 7.56 -24.95 -6.81
CA GLU A 629 8.25 -25.89 -7.71
C GLU A 629 9.77 -25.66 -7.73
N TRP A 630 10.20 -24.38 -7.74
CA TRP A 630 11.62 -24.01 -7.74
C TRP A 630 12.32 -24.46 -6.46
N PHE A 631 11.80 -24.05 -5.31
CA PHE A 631 12.42 -24.39 -4.03
C PHE A 631 12.34 -25.88 -3.72
N ASP A 632 11.24 -26.56 -4.02
CA ASP A 632 11.14 -28.01 -3.84
C ASP A 632 12.20 -28.75 -4.66
N GLY A 633 12.48 -28.27 -5.86
CA GLY A 633 13.48 -28.87 -6.77
C GLY A 633 14.94 -28.80 -6.25
N TYR A 634 15.25 -27.78 -5.44
CA TYR A 634 16.61 -27.56 -4.92
C TYR A 634 16.77 -27.90 -3.45
N LEU A 635 15.76 -27.71 -2.62
CA LEU A 635 15.87 -27.74 -1.17
C LEU A 635 15.26 -29.01 -0.54
N LYS A 636 14.33 -29.66 -1.19
CA LYS A 636 13.76 -30.91 -0.68
C LYS A 636 14.57 -32.11 -1.14
N TRP A 637 14.68 -33.09 -0.27
CA TRP A 637 15.31 -34.36 -0.59
C TRP A 637 14.47 -35.05 -1.69
N LYS A 638 15.10 -35.37 -2.83
CA LYS A 638 14.52 -36.35 -3.76
C LYS A 638 14.66 -37.69 -3.04
N GLU A 639 13.56 -38.28 -2.64
CA GLU A 639 13.56 -39.70 -2.32
C GLU A 639 14.18 -40.44 -3.51
N LYS A 640 15.31 -41.10 -3.27
CA LYS A 640 16.02 -41.88 -4.29
C LYS A 640 15.27 -43.17 -4.56
#